data_bb196b8c6dc79e6b27e77a2466d3b71b
#
_entry.id   bb196b8c6dc79e6b27e77a2466d3b71b
#
_cell.length_a   1.000
_cell.length_b   1.000
_cell.length_c   1.000
_cell.angle_alpha   90.00
_cell.angle_beta   90.00
_cell.angle_gamma   90.00
#
_symmetry.space_group_name_H-M   'P 1'
#
loop_
_entity.id
_entity.type
_entity.pdbx_description
1 polymer ?
#
loop_
_entity_poly.entity_id
_entity_poly.type
_entity_poly.pdbx_seq_one_letter_code
_entity_poly.pdbx_strand_id
1 'polypeptide(L)'
;MHGTIPCVSFFICKKFTGFAGQEENMREFLRSKEELLKEFGSNPQTGLTNDKAAENRAKYGENSLTRKKQDSLLKRLWDAATEPMLLMLIAAGLIALAVNIVRSVTGGEADFLECVGVFVAIALSVVISVVMEGKSAKAFEALSKINSNITVRAIRGGKAITLEREEISVGDILLLSAGDKIPADCRLIESTALTVDESALTGESFPVKKDADFQIADEKIPLAERANMIYSGTFITEGHAKAVVTAVGDSTEFGKIAGELTGADKASTPLQEKLARLGKTITVIGVIAAAIVFISQIISFAVHGTISLDAITEAFITSIVLIVAAVPEGLPTIVAVSLSINIIKLSKQNALVKKMIASETIGCISVICSDKTGTLTENKMTVRGFYDFEMHTDASKLTNEYLTHNICLNTTADLGDGGKFIGNPTECAMLNFYEASKAHEDCGNSYKDERNDHEVLFTFPFSSDLKHMTTVSKVDGRIISYVKGSPECVLAMCGISGEERKKAEAAITNAEENAMRVIAFAHKKLDGMRDYEEEKEHTRMESNMVFDGFVAISDPLRADVYDAVKCCRSAGVGVKILTGDNIITASAIASELDLLGEGKVALEAKEIEEMSDDELCNILPQISVIARSTPSIKMRIVKLLKSQGNVVAVTGDGINDAPALKNADVGIAMGISGTEVSKEASDIVLLDDSFATIVKAVEWGRNIYESFKRFISFQLTVNLASVICVFISVLLGLSAPFTALQLLWINIIMDGPPALTLGLEPNYSDLMNRKPTARGENIISKNMFTRIGLTGVYVSIVFLCQYKFNFLGAAEGEMRTVLFTLFVLFQLFNAFNCRELHSESIFKHLFKNKLMLLIVGCTFALQILIIQFAGAFFGTVPLGIEMWLKLFGMSATVIVLSEIIKLFIRLFSKKKNA
;
A
#
# COMPACT_ATOMS: atom_id res chain seq x y z
N MET A 1 26.45 -9.98 -58.92
CA MET A 1 27.24 -8.75 -58.95
C MET A 1 27.46 -8.30 -57.50
N HIS A 2 28.70 -8.27 -57.07
CA HIS A 2 29.16 -7.93 -55.73
C HIS A 2 29.00 -6.43 -55.43
N GLY A 3 28.60 -6.13 -54.22
CA GLY A 3 28.66 -4.79 -53.67
C GLY A 3 28.94 -4.85 -52.16
N THR A 4 30.23 -4.79 -51.85
CA THR A 4 30.84 -4.74 -50.51
C THR A 4 30.52 -3.45 -49.78
N ILE A 5 30.08 -3.56 -48.53
CA ILE A 5 29.99 -2.44 -47.56
C ILE A 5 31.15 -2.60 -46.56
N PRO A 6 31.97 -1.57 -46.32
CA PRO A 6 33.18 -1.68 -45.48
C PRO A 6 32.86 -1.64 -44.00
N CYS A 7 33.58 -2.48 -43.24
CA CYS A 7 33.74 -2.52 -41.80
C CYS A 7 34.07 -1.15 -41.20
N VAL A 8 33.25 -0.73 -40.21
CA VAL A 8 33.67 0.22 -39.18
C VAL A 8 33.94 -0.56 -37.88
N SER A 9 35.13 -1.13 -37.86
CA SER A 9 35.73 -1.68 -36.63
C SER A 9 37.00 -0.87 -36.38
N PHE A 10 36.88 0.14 -35.56
CA PHE A 10 38.01 0.77 -34.83
C PHE A 10 37.48 1.92 -33.99
N PHE A 11 37.11 1.65 -32.75
CA PHE A 11 37.16 2.58 -31.60
C PHE A 11 36.37 2.04 -30.38
N ILE A 12 36.63 0.79 -29.96
CA ILE A 12 36.32 0.37 -28.57
C ILE A 12 37.46 -0.58 -28.15
N CYS A 13 38.61 -0.02 -27.83
CA CYS A 13 39.63 -0.75 -27.14
C CYS A 13 40.60 0.22 -26.44
N LYS A 14 40.09 0.91 -25.39
CA LYS A 14 40.91 1.57 -24.37
C LYS A 14 40.03 2.05 -23.23
N LYS A 15 39.50 1.14 -22.40
CA LYS A 15 39.15 1.35 -20.99
C LYS A 15 38.76 0.03 -20.30
N PHE A 16 39.56 -1.02 -20.51
CA PHE A 16 39.51 -2.23 -19.72
C PHE A 16 40.94 -2.57 -19.26
N THR A 17 41.53 -1.67 -18.47
CA THR A 17 42.72 -1.98 -17.69
C THR A 17 42.47 -1.52 -16.27
N GLY A 18 41.73 -2.33 -15.52
CA GLY A 18 41.39 -2.05 -14.13
C GLY A 18 40.73 -3.25 -13.41
N PHE A 19 40.62 -4.41 -14.05
CA PHE A 19 40.05 -5.63 -13.44
C PHE A 19 40.94 -6.87 -13.72
N ALA A 20 42.25 -6.70 -13.66
CA ALA A 20 43.17 -7.83 -13.72
C ALA A 20 43.78 -8.04 -12.33
N GLY A 21 43.01 -8.67 -11.42
CA GLY A 21 43.42 -8.92 -10.05
C GLY A 21 42.45 -9.72 -9.19
N GLN A 22 41.49 -10.45 -9.81
CA GLN A 22 40.57 -11.32 -9.08
C GLN A 22 40.27 -12.66 -9.76
N GLU A 23 41.18 -13.25 -10.45
CA GLU A 23 41.01 -14.55 -11.15
C GLU A 23 41.63 -15.73 -10.39
N GLU A 24 41.68 -15.75 -9.06
CA GLU A 24 42.09 -16.93 -8.27
C GLU A 24 41.22 -17.18 -7.03
N ASN A 25 39.96 -16.77 -6.96
CA ASN A 25 39.08 -17.24 -5.90
C ASN A 25 38.11 -18.29 -6.47
N MET A 26 38.34 -19.57 -6.10
CA MET A 26 37.34 -20.61 -6.29
C MET A 26 35.99 -20.14 -5.77
N ARG A 27 34.92 -20.40 -6.55
CA ARG A 27 33.55 -19.96 -6.19
C ARG A 27 33.14 -20.54 -4.83
N GLU A 28 32.42 -19.80 -4.04
CA GLU A 28 32.09 -20.12 -2.63
C GLU A 28 31.37 -21.47 -2.47
N PHE A 29 30.58 -21.90 -3.47
CA PHE A 29 29.83 -23.15 -3.43
C PHE A 29 30.74 -24.42 -3.64
N LEU A 30 31.95 -24.26 -4.15
CA LEU A 30 32.94 -25.35 -4.32
C LEU A 30 33.80 -25.52 -3.07
N ARG A 31 33.85 -24.55 -2.19
CA ARG A 31 34.70 -24.48 -1.02
C ARG A 31 34.06 -25.16 0.19
N SER A 32 34.89 -25.72 1.07
CA SER A 32 34.39 -26.26 2.33
C SER A 32 33.88 -25.11 3.25
N LYS A 33 32.94 -25.43 4.14
CA LYS A 33 32.42 -24.47 5.14
C LYS A 33 33.51 -24.00 6.09
N GLU A 34 34.49 -24.88 6.41
CA GLU A 34 35.62 -24.57 7.31
C GLU A 34 36.60 -23.58 6.67
N GLU A 35 36.87 -23.69 5.38
CA GLU A 35 37.74 -22.77 4.64
C GLU A 35 37.14 -21.37 4.58
N LEU A 36 35.86 -21.26 4.28
CA LEU A 36 35.14 -19.96 4.25
C LEU A 36 35.08 -19.29 5.62
N LEU A 37 34.75 -20.05 6.66
CA LEU A 37 34.73 -19.53 8.03
C LEU A 37 36.11 -18.99 8.47
N LYS A 38 37.20 -19.72 8.11
CA LYS A 38 38.56 -19.28 8.43
C LYS A 38 38.94 -18.01 7.66
N GLU A 39 38.58 -17.92 6.36
CA GLU A 39 38.87 -16.74 5.54
C GLU A 39 38.16 -15.50 6.06
N PHE A 40 36.87 -15.60 6.41
CA PHE A 40 36.09 -14.48 6.91
C PHE A 40 36.36 -14.15 8.37
N GLY A 41 37.13 -15.00 9.09
CA GLY A 41 37.45 -14.83 10.52
C GLY A 41 36.22 -15.06 11.40
N SER A 42 35.33 -15.96 10.98
CA SER A 42 34.08 -16.26 11.67
C SER A 42 34.09 -17.61 12.37
N ASN A 43 33.29 -17.77 13.41
CA ASN A 43 33.12 -19.03 14.13
C ASN A 43 31.63 -19.42 14.17
N PRO A 44 31.25 -20.68 13.88
CA PRO A 44 29.86 -21.12 13.84
C PRO A 44 29.06 -20.87 15.14
N GLN A 45 29.73 -20.89 16.32
CA GLN A 45 29.09 -20.75 17.62
C GLN A 45 29.13 -19.32 18.17
N THR A 46 30.22 -18.59 17.92
CA THR A 46 30.38 -17.23 18.46
C THR A 46 30.15 -16.12 17.44
N GLY A 47 30.08 -16.44 16.14
CA GLY A 47 29.97 -15.47 15.07
C GLY A 47 31.20 -14.58 14.93
N LEU A 48 31.03 -13.43 14.28
CA LEU A 48 32.02 -12.36 14.18
C LEU A 48 32.08 -11.52 15.48
N THR A 49 33.21 -10.90 15.73
CA THR A 49 33.29 -9.77 16.66
C THR A 49 32.85 -8.48 15.97
N ASN A 50 32.40 -7.47 16.70
CA ASN A 50 31.96 -6.21 16.11
C ASN A 50 33.09 -5.51 15.34
N ASP A 51 34.34 -5.59 15.82
CA ASP A 51 35.50 -5.02 15.13
C ASP A 51 35.78 -5.72 13.80
N LYS A 52 35.67 -7.06 13.78
CA LYS A 52 35.86 -7.84 12.56
C LYS A 52 34.72 -7.63 11.55
N ALA A 53 33.48 -7.45 12.03
CA ALA A 53 32.35 -7.10 11.17
C ALA A 53 32.54 -5.72 10.54
N ALA A 54 33.09 -4.73 11.27
CA ALA A 54 33.42 -3.42 10.71
C ALA A 54 34.56 -3.49 9.67
N GLU A 55 35.61 -4.29 9.93
CA GLU A 55 36.68 -4.54 8.97
C GLU A 55 36.16 -5.19 7.68
N ASN A 56 35.33 -6.23 7.82
CA ASN A 56 34.74 -6.94 6.68
C ASN A 56 33.81 -6.02 5.89
N ARG A 57 33.03 -5.15 6.55
CA ARG A 57 32.20 -4.15 5.89
C ARG A 57 33.03 -3.15 5.09
N ALA A 58 34.17 -2.70 5.63
CA ALA A 58 35.09 -1.80 4.91
C ALA A 58 35.72 -2.49 3.68
N LYS A 59 35.97 -3.81 3.76
CA LYS A 59 36.59 -4.61 2.69
C LYS A 59 35.61 -5.02 1.60
N TYR A 60 34.40 -5.52 1.97
CA TYR A 60 33.44 -6.15 1.04
C TYR A 60 32.24 -5.25 0.71
N GLY A 61 32.10 -4.09 1.38
CA GLY A 61 30.99 -3.14 1.20
C GLY A 61 29.82 -3.36 2.17
N GLU A 62 28.82 -2.51 2.04
CA GLU A 62 27.56 -2.58 2.79
C GLU A 62 26.56 -3.50 2.07
N ASN A 63 25.66 -4.13 2.82
CA ASN A 63 24.60 -4.96 2.25
C ASN A 63 23.43 -4.09 1.71
N SER A 64 23.77 -3.20 0.78
CA SER A 64 22.81 -2.33 0.11
C SER A 64 23.02 -2.39 -1.41
N LEU A 65 21.93 -2.40 -2.18
CA LEU A 65 22.01 -2.31 -3.64
C LEU A 65 22.27 -0.86 -4.05
N THR A 66 23.15 -0.66 -5.03
CA THR A 66 23.43 0.66 -5.58
C THR A 66 22.18 1.24 -6.23
N ARG A 67 21.58 2.25 -5.61
CA ARG A 67 20.42 2.96 -6.17
C ARG A 67 20.88 3.83 -7.33
N LYS A 68 20.07 3.88 -8.40
CA LYS A 68 20.28 4.84 -9.49
C LYS A 68 20.38 6.24 -8.90
N LYS A 69 21.51 6.93 -9.12
CA LYS A 69 21.68 8.32 -8.71
C LYS A 69 20.52 9.14 -9.27
N GLN A 70 19.95 10.01 -8.45
CA GLN A 70 18.92 10.93 -8.91
C GLN A 70 19.46 11.72 -10.11
N ASP A 71 18.61 11.88 -11.14
CA ASP A 71 18.98 12.68 -12.31
C ASP A 71 19.46 14.06 -11.90
N SER A 72 20.53 14.54 -12.53
CA SER A 72 21.09 15.85 -12.23
C SER A 72 20.04 16.95 -12.48
N LEU A 73 20.14 18.07 -11.77
CA LEU A 73 19.25 19.22 -11.98
C LEU A 73 19.20 19.65 -13.45
N LEU A 74 20.32 19.61 -14.15
CA LEU A 74 20.41 19.96 -15.56
C LEU A 74 19.62 18.98 -16.44
N LYS A 75 19.66 17.66 -16.14
CA LYS A 75 18.88 16.67 -16.88
C LYS A 75 17.38 16.87 -16.65
N ARG A 76 16.96 17.10 -15.41
CA ARG A 76 15.54 17.37 -15.09
C ARG A 76 15.02 18.64 -15.77
N LEU A 77 15.85 19.71 -15.79
CA LEU A 77 15.52 20.93 -16.51
C LEU A 77 15.39 20.67 -18.01
N TRP A 78 16.27 19.85 -18.57
CA TRP A 78 16.22 19.45 -19.98
C TRP A 78 14.98 18.62 -20.29
N ASP A 79 14.71 17.60 -19.49
CA ASP A 79 13.55 16.73 -19.66
C ASP A 79 12.23 17.53 -19.54
N ALA A 80 12.12 18.43 -18.58
CA ALA A 80 10.98 19.34 -18.46
C ALA A 80 10.87 20.29 -19.66
N ALA A 81 11.96 20.89 -20.13
CA ALA A 81 11.98 21.80 -21.28
C ALA A 81 11.66 21.10 -22.62
N THR A 82 11.90 19.77 -22.70
CA THR A 82 11.62 18.97 -23.90
C THR A 82 10.25 18.30 -23.87
N GLU A 83 9.41 18.60 -22.89
CA GLU A 83 8.00 18.20 -22.95
C GLU A 83 7.33 18.72 -24.24
N PRO A 84 6.53 17.89 -24.95
CA PRO A 84 6.01 18.21 -26.28
C PRO A 84 5.30 19.55 -26.35
N MET A 85 4.69 19.98 -25.27
CA MET A 85 3.94 21.21 -25.19
C MET A 85 4.84 22.43 -25.00
N LEU A 86 5.82 22.36 -24.12
CA LEU A 86 6.84 23.42 -23.95
C LEU A 86 7.65 23.58 -25.24
N LEU A 87 7.93 22.48 -25.96
CA LEU A 87 8.56 22.56 -27.28
C LEU A 87 7.70 23.34 -28.30
N MET A 88 6.39 23.15 -28.31
CA MET A 88 5.48 23.94 -29.17
C MET A 88 5.50 25.44 -28.78
N LEU A 89 5.50 25.73 -27.48
CA LEU A 89 5.62 27.11 -26.99
C LEU A 89 6.99 27.74 -27.31
N ILE A 90 8.07 27.00 -27.18
CA ILE A 90 9.41 27.45 -27.57
C ILE A 90 9.44 27.73 -29.07
N ALA A 91 8.89 26.84 -29.88
CA ALA A 91 8.80 27.05 -31.32
C ALA A 91 7.97 28.31 -31.67
N ALA A 92 6.83 28.52 -31.02
CA ALA A 92 6.02 29.73 -31.18
C ALA A 92 6.75 30.99 -30.76
N GLY A 93 7.44 30.96 -29.61
CA GLY A 93 8.25 32.07 -29.14
C GLY A 93 9.40 32.41 -30.10
N LEU A 94 10.05 31.39 -30.68
CA LEU A 94 11.10 31.58 -31.68
C LEU A 94 10.58 32.19 -32.98
N ILE A 95 9.40 31.74 -33.44
CA ILE A 95 8.73 32.31 -34.64
C ILE A 95 8.32 33.75 -34.34
N ALA A 96 7.72 34.05 -33.20
CA ALA A 96 7.37 35.40 -32.80
C ALA A 96 8.62 36.32 -32.72
N LEU A 97 9.71 35.79 -32.15
CA LEU A 97 10.98 36.50 -32.10
C LEU A 97 11.55 36.79 -33.50
N ALA A 98 11.53 35.79 -34.40
CA ALA A 98 12.01 35.97 -35.78
C ALA A 98 11.19 37.02 -36.53
N VAL A 99 9.88 37.03 -36.37
CA VAL A 99 9.02 38.04 -36.95
C VAL A 99 9.29 39.43 -36.39
N ASN A 100 9.45 39.56 -35.07
CA ASN A 100 9.79 40.86 -34.46
C ASN A 100 11.18 41.36 -34.88
N ILE A 101 12.15 40.47 -35.11
CA ILE A 101 13.45 40.86 -35.70
C ILE A 101 13.25 41.39 -37.15
N VAL A 102 12.49 40.69 -37.96
CA VAL A 102 12.17 41.12 -39.34
C VAL A 102 11.47 42.50 -39.33
N ARG A 103 10.46 42.69 -38.48
CA ARG A 103 9.79 43.98 -38.30
C ARG A 103 10.75 45.12 -37.94
N SER A 104 11.61 44.85 -36.97
CA SER A 104 12.65 45.83 -36.52
C SER A 104 13.60 46.20 -37.64
N VAL A 105 13.99 45.25 -38.50
CA VAL A 105 14.90 45.50 -39.64
C VAL A 105 14.17 46.22 -40.77
N THR A 106 12.87 45.97 -40.98
CA THR A 106 12.03 46.60 -42.05
C THR A 106 11.45 47.95 -41.63
N GLY A 107 11.73 48.45 -40.42
CA GLY A 107 11.26 49.76 -39.94
C GLY A 107 9.81 49.73 -39.39
N GLY A 108 9.23 48.55 -39.09
CA GLY A 108 7.95 48.39 -38.42
C GLY A 108 8.11 48.39 -36.88
N GLU A 109 6.98 48.56 -36.19
CA GLU A 109 6.93 48.45 -34.72
C GLU A 109 7.16 47.00 -34.30
N ALA A 110 8.21 46.74 -33.52
CA ALA A 110 8.59 45.45 -32.98
C ALA A 110 8.34 45.39 -31.47
N ASP A 111 7.60 44.41 -31.00
CA ASP A 111 7.35 44.15 -29.57
C ASP A 111 8.21 43.00 -29.06
N PHE A 112 9.43 43.32 -28.69
CA PHE A 112 10.34 42.37 -28.06
C PHE A 112 9.94 42.01 -26.62
N LEU A 113 9.15 42.86 -25.96
CA LEU A 113 8.77 42.64 -24.56
C LEU A 113 7.80 41.46 -24.43
N GLU A 114 6.89 41.28 -25.41
CA GLU A 114 6.00 40.11 -25.50
C GLU A 114 6.80 38.82 -25.66
N CYS A 115 7.81 38.81 -26.54
CA CYS A 115 8.71 37.65 -26.73
C CYS A 115 9.47 37.28 -25.45
N VAL A 116 10.03 38.28 -24.78
CA VAL A 116 10.73 38.11 -23.49
C VAL A 116 9.74 37.53 -22.45
N GLY A 117 8.52 38.05 -22.42
CA GLY A 117 7.47 37.54 -21.52
C GLY A 117 7.16 36.04 -21.73
N VAL A 118 7.06 35.60 -22.98
CA VAL A 118 6.84 34.17 -23.31
C VAL A 118 8.01 33.31 -22.82
N PHE A 119 9.25 33.70 -23.09
CA PHE A 119 10.43 32.94 -22.61
C PHE A 119 10.59 32.93 -21.09
N VAL A 120 10.28 34.03 -20.40
CA VAL A 120 10.24 34.08 -18.93
C VAL A 120 9.17 33.14 -18.38
N ALA A 121 7.99 33.10 -19.00
CA ALA A 121 6.92 32.19 -18.58
C ALA A 121 7.28 30.71 -18.79
N ILE A 122 7.92 30.37 -19.93
CA ILE A 122 8.46 29.04 -20.20
C ILE A 122 9.50 28.67 -19.13
N ALA A 123 10.43 29.55 -18.82
CA ALA A 123 11.44 29.32 -17.80
C ALA A 123 10.80 29.09 -16.42
N LEU A 124 9.78 29.88 -16.07
CA LEU A 124 9.05 29.72 -14.80
C LEU A 124 8.29 28.39 -14.76
N SER A 125 7.65 27.98 -15.86
CA SER A 125 6.98 26.69 -16.00
C SER A 125 7.94 25.52 -15.75
N VAL A 126 9.09 25.54 -16.42
CA VAL A 126 10.13 24.52 -16.25
C VAL A 126 10.61 24.45 -14.79
N VAL A 127 10.86 25.59 -14.16
CA VAL A 127 11.29 25.64 -12.75
C VAL A 127 10.21 25.05 -11.82
N ILE A 128 8.95 25.44 -12.01
CA ILE A 128 7.83 24.93 -11.19
C ILE A 128 7.68 23.42 -11.38
N SER A 129 7.71 22.92 -12.61
CA SER A 129 7.64 21.47 -12.93
C SER A 129 8.76 20.71 -12.22
N VAL A 130 10.01 21.15 -12.32
CA VAL A 130 11.16 20.51 -11.67
C VAL A 130 11.08 20.55 -10.14
N VAL A 131 10.59 21.65 -9.56
CA VAL A 131 10.40 21.76 -8.10
C VAL A 131 9.31 20.81 -7.61
N MET A 132 8.19 20.72 -8.32
CA MET A 132 7.08 19.82 -7.97
C MET A 132 7.48 18.35 -8.13
N GLU A 133 8.15 18.00 -9.23
CA GLU A 133 8.67 16.64 -9.44
C GLU A 133 9.71 16.26 -8.37
N GLY A 134 10.60 17.19 -8.02
CA GLY A 134 11.58 16.98 -6.96
C GLY A 134 10.96 16.74 -5.58
N LYS A 135 9.86 17.41 -5.24
CA LYS A 135 9.11 17.14 -4.00
C LYS A 135 8.44 15.76 -4.02
N SER A 136 7.85 15.39 -5.15
CA SER A 136 7.25 14.06 -5.33
C SER A 136 8.30 12.94 -5.20
N ALA A 137 9.45 13.10 -5.84
CA ALA A 137 10.55 12.14 -5.78
C ALA A 137 11.11 11.97 -4.35
N LYS A 138 11.29 13.06 -3.59
CA LYS A 138 11.73 13.00 -2.18
C LYS A 138 10.72 12.32 -1.28
N ALA A 139 9.42 12.56 -1.50
CA ALA A 139 8.36 11.90 -0.75
C ALA A 139 8.38 10.39 -1.00
N PHE A 140 8.56 9.97 -2.25
CA PHE A 140 8.68 8.56 -2.62
C PHE A 140 9.95 7.90 -2.07
N GLU A 141 11.09 8.60 -2.06
CA GLU A 141 12.34 8.12 -1.47
C GLU A 141 12.20 7.87 0.04
N ALA A 142 11.54 8.79 0.76
CA ALA A 142 11.27 8.63 2.19
C ALA A 142 10.42 7.36 2.48
N LEU A 143 9.41 7.08 1.64
CA LEU A 143 8.60 5.87 1.72
C LEU A 143 9.42 4.60 1.41
N SER A 144 10.26 4.65 0.38
CA SER A 144 11.14 3.53 0.01
C SER A 144 12.11 3.16 1.13
N LYS A 145 12.60 4.14 1.90
CA LYS A 145 13.45 3.88 3.07
C LYS A 145 12.72 3.17 4.20
N ILE A 146 11.47 3.53 4.47
CA ILE A 146 10.65 2.86 5.48
C ILE A 146 10.38 1.40 5.10
N ASN A 147 10.20 1.12 3.80
CA ASN A 147 9.95 -0.23 3.28
C ASN A 147 11.18 -1.15 3.26
N SER A 148 12.40 -0.64 3.45
CA SER A 148 13.64 -1.42 3.33
C SER A 148 14.17 -2.01 4.64
N ASN A 149 13.53 -1.76 5.77
CA ASN A 149 13.97 -2.23 7.08
C ASN A 149 13.61 -3.71 7.28
N ILE A 150 14.43 -4.60 6.69
CA ILE A 150 14.39 -6.04 6.96
C ILE A 150 15.37 -6.31 8.10
N THR A 151 14.89 -6.94 9.16
CA THR A 151 15.72 -7.39 10.27
C THR A 151 15.96 -8.88 10.19
N VAL A 152 17.14 -9.34 10.59
CA VAL A 152 17.49 -10.75 10.61
C VAL A 152 18.24 -11.10 11.89
N ARG A 153 18.09 -12.33 12.37
CA ARG A 153 18.82 -12.82 13.54
C ARG A 153 20.20 -13.30 13.12
N ALA A 154 21.24 -12.81 13.80
CA ALA A 154 22.62 -13.20 13.58
C ALA A 154 23.33 -13.50 14.91
N ILE A 155 24.39 -14.31 14.85
CA ILE A 155 25.26 -14.55 15.99
C ILE A 155 26.48 -13.62 15.88
N ARG A 156 26.66 -12.74 16.87
CA ARG A 156 27.86 -11.93 17.03
C ARG A 156 28.34 -11.93 18.49
N GLY A 157 29.63 -12.12 18.68
CA GLY A 157 30.22 -12.15 20.02
C GLY A 157 29.64 -13.20 20.97
N GLY A 158 29.17 -14.34 20.43
CA GLY A 158 28.56 -15.45 21.19
C GLY A 158 27.11 -15.22 21.59
N LYS A 159 26.46 -14.16 21.13
CA LYS A 159 25.06 -13.85 21.41
C LYS A 159 24.24 -13.76 20.12
N ALA A 160 23.00 -14.25 20.16
CA ALA A 160 22.04 -14.01 19.08
C ALA A 160 21.53 -12.57 19.19
N ILE A 161 21.72 -11.79 18.14
CA ILE A 161 21.29 -10.40 18.04
C ILE A 161 20.45 -10.20 16.79
N THR A 162 19.59 -9.20 16.78
CA THR A 162 18.84 -8.80 15.60
C THR A 162 19.58 -7.65 14.92
N LEU A 163 19.87 -7.80 13.63
CA LEU A 163 20.55 -6.81 12.80
C LEU A 163 19.61 -6.31 11.70
N GLU A 164 19.76 -5.05 11.33
CA GLU A 164 19.15 -4.54 10.09
C GLU A 164 19.91 -5.10 8.88
N ARG A 165 19.23 -5.28 7.75
CA ARG A 165 19.82 -5.80 6.51
C ARG A 165 21.13 -5.08 6.13
N GLU A 166 21.16 -3.77 6.27
CA GLU A 166 22.31 -2.92 5.90
C GLU A 166 23.51 -3.12 6.84
N GLU A 167 23.28 -3.68 8.05
CA GLU A 167 24.33 -3.96 9.05
C GLU A 167 25.01 -5.31 8.86
N ILE A 168 24.46 -6.17 8.01
CA ILE A 168 25.00 -7.50 7.72
C ILE A 168 26.31 -7.37 6.94
N SER A 169 27.31 -8.12 7.32
CA SER A 169 28.64 -8.14 6.70
C SER A 169 29.03 -9.55 6.27
N VAL A 170 29.91 -9.67 5.29
CA VAL A 170 30.50 -10.97 4.90
C VAL A 170 31.15 -11.62 6.13
N GLY A 171 30.83 -12.89 6.35
CA GLY A 171 31.27 -13.68 7.51
C GLY A 171 30.29 -13.70 8.70
N ASP A 172 29.20 -12.89 8.69
CA ASP A 172 28.14 -13.00 9.71
C ASP A 172 27.48 -14.38 9.66
N ILE A 173 27.13 -14.92 10.84
CA ILE A 173 26.38 -16.17 10.97
C ILE A 173 24.91 -15.83 11.16
N LEU A 174 24.08 -16.16 10.17
CA LEU A 174 22.65 -15.94 10.20
C LEU A 174 21.89 -17.13 10.74
N LEU A 175 20.84 -16.88 11.52
CA LEU A 175 19.87 -17.84 12.01
C LEU A 175 18.56 -17.62 11.26
N LEU A 176 18.20 -18.54 10.38
CA LEU A 176 17.10 -18.39 9.46
C LEU A 176 16.06 -19.51 9.68
N SER A 177 14.78 -19.17 9.56
CA SER A 177 13.64 -20.06 9.78
C SER A 177 12.60 -19.89 8.66
N ALA A 178 11.65 -20.82 8.58
CA ALA A 178 10.54 -20.73 7.63
C ALA A 178 9.84 -19.35 7.71
N GLY A 179 9.62 -18.72 6.57
CA GLY A 179 9.06 -17.37 6.43
C GLY A 179 10.07 -16.25 6.38
N ASP A 180 11.35 -16.50 6.68
CA ASP A 180 12.39 -15.48 6.60
C ASP A 180 12.82 -15.21 5.15
N LYS A 181 13.05 -13.92 4.85
CA LYS A 181 13.71 -13.50 3.61
C LYS A 181 15.22 -13.55 3.79
N ILE A 182 15.91 -14.17 2.84
CA ILE A 182 17.37 -14.27 2.86
C ILE A 182 17.96 -12.92 2.46
N PRO A 183 18.75 -12.25 3.35
CA PRO A 183 19.17 -10.86 3.14
C PRO A 183 20.44 -10.72 2.29
N ALA A 184 21.23 -11.79 2.16
CA ALA A 184 22.54 -11.83 1.50
C ALA A 184 22.79 -13.22 0.94
N ASP A 185 23.76 -13.40 0.06
CA ASP A 185 24.14 -14.74 -0.39
C ASP A 185 24.93 -15.44 0.72
N CYS A 186 24.56 -16.68 1.02
CA CYS A 186 25.08 -17.41 2.15
C CYS A 186 25.43 -18.86 1.80
N ARG A 187 26.50 -19.37 2.46
CA ARG A 187 26.86 -20.79 2.48
C ARG A 187 26.25 -21.45 3.72
N LEU A 188 25.50 -22.53 3.52
CA LEU A 188 24.90 -23.28 4.62
C LEU A 188 25.96 -23.92 5.51
N ILE A 189 25.81 -23.80 6.81
CA ILE A 189 26.62 -24.46 7.85
C ILE A 189 25.85 -25.65 8.42
N GLU A 190 24.58 -25.42 8.78
CA GLU A 190 23.66 -26.42 9.33
C GLU A 190 22.29 -26.21 8.64
N SER A 191 21.59 -27.29 8.34
CA SER A 191 20.24 -27.25 7.75
C SER A 191 19.39 -28.40 8.28
N THR A 192 18.12 -28.13 8.58
CA THR A 192 17.15 -29.13 9.01
C THR A 192 15.87 -28.98 8.18
N ALA A 193 15.56 -29.99 7.37
CA ALA A 193 14.39 -30.04 6.47
C ALA A 193 14.21 -28.73 5.67
N LEU A 194 15.31 -28.13 5.21
CA LEU A 194 15.32 -26.82 4.58
C LEU A 194 14.83 -26.86 3.14
N THR A 195 13.79 -26.08 2.84
CA THR A 195 13.36 -25.76 1.46
C THR A 195 13.33 -24.26 1.25
N VAL A 196 13.70 -23.80 0.04
CA VAL A 196 13.84 -22.40 -0.31
C VAL A 196 13.11 -22.12 -1.62
N ASP A 197 12.30 -21.08 -1.65
CA ASP A 197 11.72 -20.54 -2.88
C ASP A 197 12.73 -19.60 -3.56
N GLU A 198 13.30 -20.07 -4.65
CA GLU A 198 14.28 -19.34 -5.48
C GLU A 198 13.67 -18.77 -6.77
N SER A 199 12.34 -18.71 -6.85
CA SER A 199 11.61 -18.24 -8.05
C SER A 199 12.02 -16.83 -8.51
N ALA A 200 12.44 -15.97 -7.58
CA ALA A 200 12.93 -14.63 -7.88
C ALA A 200 14.22 -14.60 -8.70
N LEU A 201 15.03 -15.67 -8.65
CA LEU A 201 16.32 -15.80 -9.34
C LEU A 201 16.27 -16.78 -10.51
N THR A 202 15.54 -17.88 -10.35
CA THR A 202 15.52 -19.00 -11.32
C THR A 202 14.30 -18.96 -12.24
N GLY A 203 13.23 -18.28 -11.84
CA GLY A 203 11.92 -18.31 -12.51
C GLY A 203 11.10 -19.58 -12.24
N GLU A 204 11.66 -20.58 -11.53
CA GLU A 204 10.99 -21.84 -11.19
C GLU A 204 10.12 -21.67 -9.94
N SER A 205 8.84 -22.04 -10.00
CA SER A 205 7.86 -21.80 -8.92
C SER A 205 7.86 -22.86 -7.82
N PHE A 206 8.69 -23.90 -7.91
CA PHE A 206 8.75 -24.97 -6.90
C PHE A 206 9.89 -24.74 -5.91
N PRO A 207 9.64 -24.87 -4.59
CA PRO A 207 10.69 -24.78 -3.59
C PRO A 207 11.76 -25.86 -3.79
N VAL A 208 13.02 -25.46 -3.63
CA VAL A 208 14.20 -26.31 -3.81
C VAL A 208 14.71 -26.78 -2.45
N LYS A 209 14.98 -28.08 -2.31
CA LYS A 209 15.62 -28.62 -1.11
C LYS A 209 17.09 -28.17 -1.04
N LYS A 210 17.51 -27.75 0.14
CA LYS A 210 18.88 -27.31 0.44
C LYS A 210 19.50 -28.18 1.54
N ASP A 211 20.79 -28.46 1.40
CA ASP A 211 21.54 -29.32 2.30
C ASP A 211 22.94 -28.74 2.56
N ALA A 212 23.26 -28.52 3.83
CA ALA A 212 24.55 -27.96 4.24
C ALA A 212 25.74 -28.85 3.91
N ASP A 213 25.56 -30.18 3.90
CA ASP A 213 26.61 -31.17 3.68
C ASP A 213 26.76 -31.60 2.21
N PHE A 214 25.91 -31.05 1.31
CA PHE A 214 25.99 -31.32 -0.12
C PHE A 214 27.29 -30.79 -0.71
N GLN A 215 28.07 -31.64 -1.34
CA GLN A 215 29.34 -31.28 -2.00
C GLN A 215 29.13 -31.10 -3.49
N ILE A 216 29.61 -29.98 -4.01
CA ILE A 216 29.55 -29.63 -5.42
C ILE A 216 30.97 -29.75 -6.03
N ALA A 217 31.13 -30.50 -7.08
CA ALA A 217 32.41 -30.67 -7.78
C ALA A 217 32.43 -29.97 -9.14
N ASP A 218 31.27 -29.68 -9.73
CA ASP A 218 31.16 -29.03 -11.04
C ASP A 218 31.12 -27.51 -10.90
N GLU A 219 32.10 -26.84 -11.46
CA GLU A 219 32.18 -25.36 -11.46
C GLU A 219 31.06 -24.69 -12.27
N LYS A 220 30.47 -25.38 -13.22
CA LYS A 220 29.45 -24.87 -14.14
C LYS A 220 28.03 -25.20 -13.71
N ILE A 221 27.82 -25.72 -12.50
CA ILE A 221 26.51 -26.10 -12.00
C ILE A 221 25.56 -24.88 -11.99
N PRO A 222 24.33 -25.01 -12.52
CA PRO A 222 23.33 -23.94 -12.48
C PRO A 222 23.01 -23.49 -11.04
N LEU A 223 22.59 -22.23 -10.89
CA LEU A 223 22.30 -21.63 -9.57
C LEU A 223 21.27 -22.44 -8.78
N ALA A 224 20.19 -22.88 -9.43
CA ALA A 224 19.14 -23.69 -8.81
C ALA A 224 19.59 -25.02 -8.24
N GLU A 225 20.66 -25.62 -8.80
CA GLU A 225 21.19 -26.91 -8.39
C GLU A 225 22.26 -26.81 -7.27
N ARG A 226 22.63 -25.59 -6.86
CA ARG A 226 23.58 -25.36 -5.75
C ARG A 226 22.91 -25.58 -4.41
N ALA A 227 22.77 -26.84 -4.01
CA ALA A 227 22.02 -27.23 -2.81
C ALA A 227 22.65 -26.74 -1.52
N ASN A 228 23.93 -26.40 -1.48
CA ASN A 228 24.66 -25.93 -0.30
C ASN A 228 24.69 -24.41 -0.15
N MET A 229 24.04 -23.65 -1.06
CA MET A 229 23.95 -22.19 -1.04
C MET A 229 22.51 -21.73 -0.94
N ILE A 230 22.31 -20.56 -0.34
CA ILE A 230 21.06 -19.80 -0.32
C ILE A 230 21.36 -18.35 -0.73
N TYR A 231 20.41 -17.72 -1.42
CA TYR A 231 20.67 -16.47 -2.14
C TYR A 231 19.82 -15.30 -1.66
N SER A 232 20.39 -14.10 -1.71
CA SER A 232 19.70 -12.85 -1.42
C SER A 232 18.41 -12.71 -2.23
N GLY A 233 17.35 -12.28 -1.58
CA GLY A 233 16.06 -12.03 -2.23
C GLY A 233 15.13 -13.24 -2.34
N THR A 234 15.58 -14.44 -1.93
CA THR A 234 14.81 -15.67 -1.87
C THR A 234 14.22 -15.89 -0.46
N PHE A 235 13.34 -16.88 -0.29
CA PHE A 235 12.61 -17.11 0.95
C PHE A 235 12.70 -18.55 1.43
N ILE A 236 12.81 -18.74 2.75
CA ILE A 236 12.72 -20.07 3.36
C ILE A 236 11.22 -20.44 3.47
N THR A 237 10.85 -21.55 2.83
CA THR A 237 9.48 -22.07 2.85
C THR A 237 9.25 -23.04 3.98
N GLU A 238 10.24 -23.92 4.27
CA GLU A 238 10.17 -24.90 5.35
C GLU A 238 11.54 -25.06 6.01
N GLY A 239 11.54 -25.52 7.26
CA GLY A 239 12.75 -25.85 8.01
C GLY A 239 13.47 -24.64 8.61
N HIS A 240 14.71 -24.86 8.98
CA HIS A 240 15.61 -23.83 9.54
C HIS A 240 17.05 -24.07 9.13
N ALA A 241 17.82 -22.99 9.13
CA ALA A 241 19.22 -23.01 8.71
C ALA A 241 20.11 -22.09 9.54
N LYS A 242 21.39 -22.48 9.61
CA LYS A 242 22.48 -21.63 10.07
C LYS A 242 23.44 -21.45 8.89
N ALA A 243 23.71 -20.23 8.51
CA ALA A 243 24.47 -19.95 7.29
C ALA A 243 25.47 -18.81 7.52
N VAL A 244 26.62 -18.88 6.82
CA VAL A 244 27.61 -17.80 6.80
C VAL A 244 27.42 -16.93 5.54
N VAL A 245 27.42 -15.63 5.73
CA VAL A 245 27.30 -14.64 4.64
C VAL A 245 28.55 -14.65 3.79
N THR A 246 28.41 -14.87 2.49
CA THR A 246 29.51 -14.91 1.53
C THR A 246 29.57 -13.69 0.61
N ALA A 247 28.42 -13.10 0.24
CA ALA A 247 28.36 -11.90 -0.57
C ALA A 247 27.22 -10.97 -0.11
N VAL A 248 27.43 -9.65 -0.27
CA VAL A 248 26.50 -8.60 0.17
C VAL A 248 26.24 -7.58 -0.94
N GLY A 249 25.10 -6.93 -0.92
CA GLY A 249 24.74 -5.83 -1.82
C GLY A 249 24.83 -6.17 -3.31
N ASP A 250 25.51 -5.34 -4.07
CA ASP A 250 25.67 -5.52 -5.53
C ASP A 250 26.49 -6.77 -5.93
N SER A 251 27.25 -7.33 -4.99
CA SER A 251 28.05 -8.53 -5.20
C SER A 251 27.21 -9.81 -5.14
N THR A 252 25.98 -9.78 -4.60
CA THR A 252 25.06 -10.94 -4.58
C THR A 252 24.58 -11.30 -5.98
N GLU A 253 24.13 -12.55 -6.20
CA GLU A 253 23.55 -12.97 -7.48
C GLU A 253 22.33 -12.11 -7.85
N PHE A 254 21.50 -11.79 -6.86
CA PHE A 254 20.38 -10.84 -7.04
C PHE A 254 20.86 -9.43 -7.40
N GLY A 255 21.93 -8.95 -6.76
CA GLY A 255 22.52 -7.63 -7.04
C GLY A 255 23.05 -7.49 -8.47
N LYS A 256 23.67 -8.55 -8.99
CA LYS A 256 24.15 -8.60 -10.39
C LYS A 256 22.98 -8.46 -11.39
N ILE A 257 21.89 -9.20 -11.17
CA ILE A 257 20.68 -9.13 -12.01
C ILE A 257 20.01 -7.75 -11.89
N ALA A 258 19.89 -7.22 -10.67
CA ALA A 258 19.31 -5.90 -10.42
C ALA A 258 20.09 -4.78 -11.12
N GLY A 259 21.43 -4.89 -11.19
CA GLY A 259 22.30 -3.97 -11.93
C GLY A 259 22.01 -3.91 -13.43
N GLU A 260 21.67 -5.05 -14.06
CA GLU A 260 21.31 -5.13 -15.47
C GLU A 260 19.89 -4.60 -15.77
N LEU A 261 18.97 -4.68 -14.80
CA LEU A 261 17.56 -4.28 -14.92
C LEU A 261 17.31 -2.79 -14.61
N THR A 262 18.32 -1.99 -14.30
CA THR A 262 18.20 -0.56 -13.90
C THR A 262 17.60 0.37 -14.97
N GLY A 263 17.09 -0.14 -16.08
CA GLY A 263 16.43 0.59 -17.16
C GLY A 263 14.90 0.53 -17.22
N ALA A 264 14.24 -0.25 -16.34
CA ALA A 264 12.78 -0.38 -16.41
C ALA A 264 12.09 0.90 -15.92
N ASP A 265 11.24 1.48 -16.77
CA ASP A 265 10.41 2.64 -16.46
C ASP A 265 9.44 2.33 -15.29
N LYS A 266 9.20 3.33 -14.44
CA LYS A 266 8.21 3.22 -13.36
C LYS A 266 6.83 2.96 -13.97
N ALA A 267 6.20 1.85 -13.59
CA ALA A 267 4.83 1.54 -14.02
C ALA A 267 3.87 2.67 -13.59
N SER A 268 3.11 3.22 -14.53
CA SER A 268 2.08 4.22 -14.27
C SER A 268 0.86 3.58 -13.59
N THR A 269 0.15 4.35 -12.76
CA THR A 269 -1.10 3.88 -12.15
C THR A 269 -2.25 3.88 -13.17
N PRO A 270 -3.30 3.01 -13.00
CA PRO A 270 -4.46 3.02 -13.88
C PRO A 270 -5.13 4.39 -13.99
N LEU A 271 -5.12 5.18 -12.91
CA LEU A 271 -5.61 6.55 -12.90
C LEU A 271 -4.74 7.45 -13.79
N GLN A 272 -3.41 7.37 -13.64
CA GLN A 272 -2.47 8.13 -14.48
C GLN A 272 -2.66 7.80 -15.96
N GLU A 273 -2.85 6.52 -16.32
CA GLU A 273 -3.14 6.11 -17.71
C GLU A 273 -4.47 6.65 -18.22
N LYS A 274 -5.55 6.58 -17.41
CA LYS A 274 -6.86 7.14 -17.79
C LYS A 274 -6.77 8.65 -17.97
N LEU A 275 -6.02 9.35 -17.11
CA LEU A 275 -5.81 10.80 -17.21
C LEU A 275 -4.93 11.17 -18.39
N ALA A 276 -3.90 10.40 -18.70
CA ALA A 276 -3.08 10.60 -19.89
C ALA A 276 -3.91 10.44 -21.17
N ARG A 277 -4.80 9.44 -21.25
CA ARG A 277 -5.76 9.29 -22.37
C ARG A 277 -6.72 10.48 -22.47
N LEU A 278 -7.24 10.95 -21.34
CA LEU A 278 -8.11 12.13 -21.29
C LEU A 278 -7.36 13.38 -21.78
N GLY A 279 -6.14 13.61 -21.26
CA GLY A 279 -5.28 14.71 -21.73
C GLY A 279 -5.03 14.65 -23.22
N LYS A 280 -4.68 13.48 -23.76
CA LYS A 280 -4.50 13.28 -25.21
C LYS A 280 -5.77 13.60 -26.01
N THR A 281 -6.94 13.18 -25.54
CA THR A 281 -8.22 13.46 -26.20
C THR A 281 -8.50 14.97 -26.25
N ILE A 282 -8.28 15.68 -25.14
CA ILE A 282 -8.47 17.12 -25.03
C ILE A 282 -7.49 17.86 -25.95
N THR A 283 -6.21 17.44 -25.96
CA THR A 283 -5.19 17.97 -26.86
C THR A 283 -5.60 17.84 -28.32
N VAL A 284 -6.10 16.69 -28.74
CA VAL A 284 -6.58 16.49 -30.14
C VAL A 284 -7.74 17.43 -30.45
N ILE A 285 -8.69 17.59 -29.52
CA ILE A 285 -9.81 18.56 -29.71
C ILE A 285 -9.27 19.98 -29.82
N GLY A 286 -8.30 20.36 -28.97
CA GLY A 286 -7.65 21.67 -29.03
C GLY A 286 -6.93 21.93 -30.36
N VAL A 287 -6.18 20.95 -30.86
CA VAL A 287 -5.51 21.05 -32.18
C VAL A 287 -6.50 21.19 -33.33
N ILE A 288 -7.60 20.44 -33.31
CA ILE A 288 -8.67 20.56 -34.32
C ILE A 288 -9.29 21.96 -34.25
N ALA A 289 -9.62 22.45 -33.05
CA ALA A 289 -10.16 23.79 -32.87
C ALA A 289 -9.19 24.88 -33.36
N ALA A 290 -7.91 24.74 -33.04
CA ALA A 290 -6.85 25.65 -33.51
C ALA A 290 -6.70 25.65 -35.02
N ALA A 291 -6.79 24.49 -35.69
CA ALA A 291 -6.75 24.39 -37.14
C ALA A 291 -7.98 25.08 -37.77
N ILE A 292 -9.16 24.90 -37.19
CA ILE A 292 -10.38 25.59 -37.65
C ILE A 292 -10.23 27.11 -37.53
N VAL A 293 -9.71 27.60 -36.40
CA VAL A 293 -9.47 29.03 -36.17
C VAL A 293 -8.44 29.57 -37.16
N PHE A 294 -7.32 28.89 -37.37
CA PHE A 294 -6.29 29.28 -38.33
C PHE A 294 -6.86 29.39 -39.74
N ILE A 295 -7.54 28.37 -40.20
CA ILE A 295 -8.15 28.35 -41.55
C ILE A 295 -9.22 29.46 -41.69
N SER A 296 -10.07 29.66 -40.67
CA SER A 296 -11.08 30.70 -40.63
C SER A 296 -10.49 32.10 -40.74
N GLN A 297 -9.41 32.38 -40.02
CA GLN A 297 -8.70 33.67 -40.06
C GLN A 297 -8.04 33.89 -41.42
N ILE A 298 -7.36 32.88 -42.00
CA ILE A 298 -6.76 32.99 -43.35
C ILE A 298 -7.82 33.24 -44.40
N ILE A 299 -8.97 32.55 -44.33
CA ILE A 299 -10.11 32.80 -45.24
C ILE A 299 -10.62 34.25 -45.09
N SER A 300 -10.77 34.71 -43.82
CA SER A 300 -11.22 36.09 -43.55
C SER A 300 -10.26 37.13 -44.14
N PHE A 301 -8.95 36.94 -43.96
CA PHE A 301 -7.94 37.83 -44.52
C PHE A 301 -7.91 37.79 -46.05
N ALA A 302 -8.16 36.59 -46.65
CA ALA A 302 -8.27 36.46 -48.10
C ALA A 302 -9.49 37.20 -48.66
N VAL A 303 -10.65 37.08 -48.03
CA VAL A 303 -11.90 37.74 -48.45
C VAL A 303 -11.80 39.26 -48.33
N HIS A 304 -11.14 39.76 -47.27
CA HIS A 304 -10.98 41.21 -47.07
C HIS A 304 -9.74 41.81 -47.79
N GLY A 305 -8.97 41.00 -48.51
CA GLY A 305 -7.76 41.44 -49.21
C GLY A 305 -6.63 41.93 -48.32
N THR A 306 -6.59 41.49 -47.05
CA THR A 306 -5.63 41.93 -46.01
C THR A 306 -4.56 40.87 -45.72
N ILE A 307 -4.28 39.98 -46.65
CA ILE A 307 -3.22 38.97 -46.48
C ILE A 307 -1.86 39.70 -46.43
N SER A 308 -1.27 39.64 -45.27
CA SER A 308 0.10 40.08 -45.01
C SER A 308 0.84 39.03 -44.20
N LEU A 309 2.17 39.13 -44.14
CA LEU A 309 2.97 38.24 -43.28
C LEU A 309 2.56 38.41 -41.81
N ASP A 310 2.27 39.62 -41.40
CA ASP A 310 1.82 39.94 -40.05
C ASP A 310 0.50 39.31 -39.70
N ALA A 311 -0.49 39.37 -40.62
CA ALA A 311 -1.79 38.73 -40.43
C ALA A 311 -1.69 37.20 -40.31
N ILE A 312 -0.85 36.58 -41.16
CA ILE A 312 -0.59 35.12 -41.07
C ILE A 312 0.06 34.75 -39.74
N THR A 313 1.03 35.57 -39.28
CA THR A 313 1.72 35.34 -37.99
C THR A 313 0.75 35.51 -36.82
N GLU A 314 -0.10 36.52 -36.83
CA GLU A 314 -1.13 36.72 -35.80
C GLU A 314 -2.11 35.54 -35.75
N ALA A 315 -2.56 35.02 -36.89
CA ALA A 315 -3.39 33.84 -36.98
C ALA A 315 -2.69 32.59 -36.41
N PHE A 316 -1.40 32.46 -36.69
CA PHE A 316 -0.60 31.34 -36.17
C PHE A 316 -0.42 31.42 -34.66
N ILE A 317 -0.05 32.58 -34.10
CA ILE A 317 0.08 32.82 -32.66
C ILE A 317 -1.27 32.55 -31.95
N THR A 318 -2.38 33.06 -32.51
CA THR A 318 -3.73 32.83 -31.96
C THR A 318 -4.07 31.33 -31.90
N SER A 319 -3.71 30.57 -32.94
CA SER A 319 -3.94 29.13 -33.00
C SER A 319 -3.11 28.39 -31.96
N ILE A 320 -1.86 28.79 -31.73
CA ILE A 320 -1.02 28.24 -30.64
C ILE A 320 -1.60 28.58 -29.28
N VAL A 321 -2.04 29.81 -29.06
CA VAL A 321 -2.74 30.24 -27.84
C VAL A 321 -3.92 29.33 -27.52
N LEU A 322 -4.69 28.92 -28.54
CA LEU A 322 -5.82 28.01 -28.36
C LEU A 322 -5.40 26.58 -27.98
N ILE A 323 -4.31 26.07 -28.56
CA ILE A 323 -3.75 24.77 -28.15
C ILE A 323 -3.31 24.81 -26.68
N VAL A 324 -2.58 25.86 -26.28
CA VAL A 324 -2.12 26.07 -24.89
C VAL A 324 -3.30 26.14 -23.93
N ALA A 325 -4.39 26.84 -24.30
CA ALA A 325 -5.60 26.93 -23.51
C ALA A 325 -6.30 25.56 -23.30
N ALA A 326 -6.16 24.65 -24.28
CA ALA A 326 -6.82 23.35 -24.24
C ALA A 326 -6.11 22.34 -23.34
N VAL A 327 -4.78 22.40 -23.22
CA VAL A 327 -4.01 21.32 -22.61
C VAL A 327 -3.89 21.51 -21.09
N PRO A 328 -4.28 20.50 -20.28
CA PRO A 328 -4.14 20.52 -18.81
C PRO A 328 -2.72 20.12 -18.40
N GLU A 329 -1.75 21.04 -18.43
CA GLU A 329 -0.32 20.79 -18.16
C GLU A 329 -0.05 20.22 -16.76
N GLY A 330 -0.73 20.72 -15.74
CA GLY A 330 -0.51 20.34 -14.35
C GLY A 330 -1.09 18.99 -13.94
N LEU A 331 -1.95 18.36 -14.76
CA LEU A 331 -2.78 17.23 -14.36
C LEU A 331 -1.96 16.01 -13.88
N PRO A 332 -0.99 15.46 -14.62
CA PRO A 332 -0.21 14.30 -14.17
C PRO A 332 0.63 14.61 -12.93
N THR A 333 1.24 15.79 -12.88
CA THR A 333 2.11 16.23 -11.77
C THR A 333 1.32 16.44 -10.48
N ILE A 334 0.14 17.06 -10.53
CA ILE A 334 -0.74 17.27 -9.39
C ILE A 334 -1.21 15.92 -8.82
N VAL A 335 -1.55 14.95 -9.69
CA VAL A 335 -1.91 13.58 -9.26
C VAL A 335 -0.76 12.94 -8.52
N ALA A 336 0.44 12.94 -9.08
CA ALA A 336 1.62 12.32 -8.47
C ALA A 336 1.95 12.94 -7.09
N VAL A 337 1.92 14.27 -6.98
CA VAL A 337 2.16 14.99 -5.72
C VAL A 337 1.05 14.71 -4.70
N SER A 338 -0.21 14.73 -5.12
CA SER A 338 -1.36 14.45 -4.24
C SER A 338 -1.32 13.02 -3.72
N LEU A 339 -1.05 12.01 -4.58
CA LEU A 339 -0.86 10.63 -4.19
C LEU A 339 0.27 10.48 -3.18
N SER A 340 1.44 11.08 -3.45
CA SER A 340 2.60 11.00 -2.56
C SER A 340 2.30 11.56 -1.16
N ILE A 341 1.62 12.71 -1.07
CA ILE A 341 1.24 13.31 0.22
C ILE A 341 0.22 12.42 0.96
N ASN A 342 -0.75 11.86 0.24
CA ASN A 342 -1.77 11.00 0.85
C ASN A 342 -1.18 9.66 1.32
N ILE A 343 -0.22 9.08 0.60
CA ILE A 343 0.51 7.88 1.03
C ILE A 343 1.27 8.14 2.34
N ILE A 344 1.95 9.30 2.47
CA ILE A 344 2.62 9.69 3.72
C ILE A 344 1.61 9.79 4.88
N LYS A 345 0.41 10.31 4.62
CA LYS A 345 -0.65 10.39 5.64
C LYS A 345 -1.15 9.00 6.05
N LEU A 346 -1.33 8.07 5.09
CA LEU A 346 -1.70 6.68 5.36
C LEU A 346 -0.65 5.96 6.20
N SER A 347 0.62 6.13 5.87
CA SER A 347 1.73 5.54 6.64
C SER A 347 1.76 6.04 8.09
N LYS A 348 1.44 7.32 8.34
CA LYS A 348 1.30 7.87 9.70
C LYS A 348 0.11 7.30 10.48
N GLN A 349 -0.79 6.60 9.82
CA GLN A 349 -1.95 5.92 10.40
C GLN A 349 -1.78 4.40 10.36
N ASN A 350 -0.55 3.91 10.46
CA ASN A 350 -0.18 2.51 10.51
C ASN A 350 -0.46 1.69 9.23
N ALA A 351 -0.84 2.33 8.13
CA ALA A 351 -1.02 1.66 6.84
C ALA A 351 0.14 2.03 5.90
N LEU A 352 1.19 1.22 5.85
CA LEU A 352 2.37 1.43 5.02
C LEU A 352 2.10 0.96 3.59
N VAL A 353 1.95 1.90 2.67
CA VAL A 353 1.69 1.62 1.26
C VAL A 353 3.00 1.36 0.52
N LYS A 354 3.19 0.16 -0.02
CA LYS A 354 4.37 -0.22 -0.81
C LYS A 354 4.23 0.14 -2.29
N LYS A 355 3.03 -0.01 -2.85
CA LYS A 355 2.75 0.30 -4.26
C LYS A 355 1.75 1.46 -4.37
N MET A 356 2.07 2.48 -5.17
CA MET A 356 1.20 3.66 -5.35
C MET A 356 -0.21 3.30 -5.83
N ILE A 357 -0.32 2.28 -6.68
CA ILE A 357 -1.60 1.79 -7.22
C ILE A 357 -2.56 1.38 -6.10
N ALA A 358 -2.05 0.76 -5.03
CA ALA A 358 -2.87 0.32 -3.91
C ALA A 358 -3.58 1.46 -3.18
N SER A 359 -2.95 2.65 -3.09
CA SER A 359 -3.56 3.82 -2.43
C SER A 359 -4.80 4.35 -3.16
N GLU A 360 -4.89 4.11 -4.46
CA GLU A 360 -6.05 4.43 -5.29
C GLU A 360 -7.09 3.30 -5.21
N THR A 361 -6.63 2.04 -5.37
CA THR A 361 -7.50 0.87 -5.50
C THR A 361 -8.21 0.54 -4.19
N ILE A 362 -7.58 0.81 -3.04
CA ILE A 362 -8.15 0.53 -1.72
C ILE A 362 -9.49 1.24 -1.49
N GLY A 363 -9.68 2.44 -2.05
CA GLY A 363 -10.95 3.17 -1.97
C GLY A 363 -12.09 2.55 -2.77
N CYS A 364 -11.78 1.68 -3.73
CA CYS A 364 -12.75 1.00 -4.60
C CYS A 364 -13.09 -0.41 -4.12
N ILE A 365 -12.51 -0.89 -3.01
CA ILE A 365 -12.72 -2.24 -2.51
C ILE A 365 -14.21 -2.51 -2.28
N SER A 366 -14.69 -3.62 -2.83
CA SER A 366 -16.05 -4.14 -2.65
C SER A 366 -16.11 -5.40 -1.79
N VAL A 367 -15.00 -6.16 -1.70
CA VAL A 367 -14.88 -7.37 -0.89
C VAL A 367 -13.52 -7.42 -0.21
N ILE A 368 -13.51 -7.71 1.09
CA ILE A 368 -12.32 -8.03 1.87
C ILE A 368 -12.35 -9.51 2.20
N CYS A 369 -11.37 -10.27 1.73
CA CYS A 369 -11.11 -11.65 2.12
C CYS A 369 -10.08 -11.64 3.23
N SER A 370 -10.53 -11.85 4.46
CA SER A 370 -9.67 -11.77 5.66
C SER A 370 -9.26 -13.15 6.13
N ASP A 371 -7.99 -13.33 6.44
CA ASP A 371 -7.63 -14.45 7.31
C ASP A 371 -8.19 -14.21 8.72
N LYS A 372 -8.41 -15.27 9.48
CA LYS A 372 -8.90 -15.19 10.84
C LYS A 372 -7.77 -14.81 11.80
N THR A 373 -6.75 -15.69 11.83
CA THR A 373 -5.67 -15.65 12.83
C THR A 373 -4.78 -14.42 12.62
N GLY A 374 -4.46 -13.71 13.69
CA GLY A 374 -3.57 -12.54 13.64
C GLY A 374 -4.18 -11.29 12.99
N THR A 375 -5.28 -11.43 12.23
CA THR A 375 -5.99 -10.31 11.57
C THR A 375 -7.26 -9.91 12.30
N LEU A 376 -8.21 -10.85 12.44
CA LEU A 376 -9.45 -10.61 13.18
C LEU A 376 -9.26 -10.90 14.67
N THR A 377 -8.33 -11.80 14.99
CA THR A 377 -7.99 -12.21 16.34
C THR A 377 -6.64 -11.63 16.79
N GLU A 378 -6.36 -11.69 18.08
CA GLU A 378 -5.13 -11.15 18.68
C GLU A 378 -3.88 -12.00 18.39
N ASN A 379 -4.04 -13.20 17.83
CA ASN A 379 -3.00 -14.23 17.68
C ASN A 379 -2.33 -14.56 19.04
N LYS A 380 -3.12 -14.54 20.11
CA LYS A 380 -2.70 -14.80 21.46
C LYS A 380 -3.67 -15.78 22.11
N MET A 381 -3.23 -17.04 22.24
CA MET A 381 -4.02 -18.03 22.96
C MET A 381 -4.26 -17.54 24.39
N THR A 382 -5.53 -17.57 24.82
CA THR A 382 -5.96 -17.12 26.15
C THR A 382 -6.96 -18.09 26.73
N VAL A 383 -6.78 -18.46 28.00
CA VAL A 383 -7.74 -19.30 28.74
C VAL A 383 -9.00 -18.46 28.97
N ARG A 384 -10.16 -18.96 28.52
CA ARG A 384 -11.46 -18.32 28.70
C ARG A 384 -12.22 -18.85 29.90
N GLY A 385 -11.90 -20.07 30.31
CA GLY A 385 -12.47 -20.69 31.46
C GLY A 385 -11.87 -22.06 31.72
N PHE A 386 -12.20 -22.62 32.85
CA PHE A 386 -11.84 -23.98 33.24
C PHE A 386 -13.02 -24.67 33.89
N TYR A 387 -12.98 -25.98 33.90
CA TYR A 387 -13.99 -26.87 34.47
C TYR A 387 -13.33 -27.80 35.48
N ASP A 388 -13.80 -27.75 36.73
CA ASP A 388 -13.48 -28.66 37.79
C ASP A 388 -14.77 -29.12 38.47
N PHE A 389 -15.58 -29.87 37.70
CA PHE A 389 -16.97 -30.26 37.98
C PHE A 389 -18.00 -29.12 37.89
N GLU A 390 -17.59 -27.86 37.81
CA GLU A 390 -18.39 -26.70 37.42
C GLU A 390 -17.56 -25.81 36.49
N MET A 391 -18.24 -25.06 35.59
CA MET A 391 -17.56 -24.15 34.67
C MET A 391 -17.26 -22.81 35.32
N HIS A 392 -16.01 -22.38 35.32
CA HIS A 392 -15.55 -21.13 35.88
C HIS A 392 -14.83 -20.27 34.81
N THR A 393 -15.05 -18.96 34.85
CA THR A 393 -14.36 -17.98 33.98
C THR A 393 -13.35 -17.12 34.75
N ASP A 394 -13.40 -17.17 36.08
CA ASP A 394 -12.53 -16.39 36.97
C ASP A 394 -11.32 -17.24 37.43
N ALA A 395 -10.13 -16.81 37.08
CA ALA A 395 -8.88 -17.48 37.41
C ALA A 395 -8.70 -17.66 38.95
N SER A 396 -9.22 -16.73 39.75
CA SER A 396 -9.10 -16.80 41.23
C SER A 396 -9.82 -18.03 41.84
N LYS A 397 -10.68 -18.67 41.09
CA LYS A 397 -11.39 -19.91 41.52
C LYS A 397 -10.61 -21.19 41.23
N LEU A 398 -9.42 -21.12 40.66
CA LEU A 398 -8.57 -22.27 40.39
C LEU A 398 -7.94 -22.77 41.70
N THR A 399 -8.63 -23.65 42.39
CA THR A 399 -8.22 -24.20 43.69
C THR A 399 -7.85 -25.69 43.64
N ASN A 400 -8.06 -26.36 42.49
CA ASN A 400 -7.73 -27.77 42.30
C ASN A 400 -6.22 -27.97 42.16
N GLU A 401 -5.56 -28.51 43.24
CA GLU A 401 -4.10 -28.71 43.28
C GLU A 401 -3.59 -29.62 42.17
N TYR A 402 -4.30 -30.68 41.80
CA TYR A 402 -3.86 -31.59 40.73
C TYR A 402 -3.93 -30.95 39.35
N LEU A 403 -4.94 -30.11 39.11
CA LEU A 403 -5.05 -29.34 37.90
C LEU A 403 -3.92 -28.30 37.79
N THR A 404 -3.64 -27.62 38.91
CA THR A 404 -2.55 -26.63 38.99
C THR A 404 -1.17 -27.27 38.77
N HIS A 405 -0.87 -28.37 39.48
CA HIS A 405 0.37 -29.10 39.26
C HIS A 405 0.51 -29.61 37.83
N ASN A 406 -0.58 -30.12 37.23
CA ASN A 406 -0.56 -30.59 35.84
C ASN A 406 -0.24 -29.45 34.87
N ILE A 407 -0.79 -28.25 35.08
CA ILE A 407 -0.49 -27.05 34.27
C ILE A 407 0.99 -26.67 34.39
N CYS A 408 1.55 -26.65 35.62
CA CYS A 408 2.90 -26.17 35.90
C CYS A 408 4.01 -27.20 35.60
N LEU A 409 3.75 -28.50 35.89
CA LEU A 409 4.79 -29.55 35.80
C LEU A 409 4.75 -30.27 34.43
N ASN A 410 3.57 -30.46 33.86
CA ASN A 410 3.39 -31.13 32.55
C ASN A 410 3.40 -30.13 31.41
N THR A 411 4.53 -29.43 31.21
CA THR A 411 4.71 -28.39 30.20
C THR A 411 6.12 -28.36 29.65
N THR A 412 6.24 -28.02 28.35
CA THR A 412 7.52 -27.73 27.67
C THR A 412 7.82 -26.23 27.63
N ALA A 413 6.84 -25.38 27.93
CA ALA A 413 7.01 -23.93 27.98
C ALA A 413 7.70 -23.54 29.28
N ASP A 414 8.53 -22.49 29.25
CA ASP A 414 9.27 -21.96 30.39
C ASP A 414 9.30 -20.43 30.40
N LEU A 415 9.68 -19.85 31.55
CA LEU A 415 9.78 -18.41 31.70
C LEU A 415 11.06 -17.88 31.06
N GLY A 416 10.94 -17.05 30.01
CA GLY A 416 12.08 -16.44 29.31
C GLY A 416 12.61 -15.16 29.96
N ASP A 417 13.74 -14.66 29.43
CA ASP A 417 14.34 -13.38 29.82
C ASP A 417 13.32 -12.23 29.56
N GLY A 418 12.88 -11.57 30.65
CA GLY A 418 11.90 -10.49 30.58
C GLY A 418 10.49 -10.82 31.08
N GLY A 419 10.33 -11.99 31.78
CA GLY A 419 9.09 -12.35 32.49
C GLY A 419 7.92 -12.79 31.59
N LYS A 420 8.19 -13.21 30.35
CA LYS A 420 7.19 -13.79 29.42
C LYS A 420 7.46 -15.28 29.26
N PHE A 421 6.40 -16.09 29.20
CA PHE A 421 6.52 -17.50 28.88
C PHE A 421 6.88 -17.71 27.40
N ILE A 422 7.80 -18.64 27.15
CA ILE A 422 8.29 -19.03 25.82
C ILE A 422 8.04 -20.52 25.64
N GLY A 423 7.47 -20.90 24.51
CA GLY A 423 7.17 -22.29 24.19
C GLY A 423 5.90 -22.43 23.36
N ASN A 424 5.22 -23.56 23.48
CA ASN A 424 3.94 -23.79 22.80
C ASN A 424 2.89 -22.75 23.25
N PRO A 425 2.21 -22.03 22.31
CA PRO A 425 1.24 -20.98 22.65
C PRO A 425 0.11 -21.42 23.58
N THR A 426 -0.36 -22.67 23.45
CA THR A 426 -1.38 -23.26 24.31
C THR A 426 -0.87 -23.44 25.73
N GLU A 427 0.38 -23.91 25.90
CA GLU A 427 1.03 -24.06 27.20
C GLU A 427 1.32 -22.71 27.86
N CYS A 428 1.83 -21.74 27.07
CA CYS A 428 2.03 -20.38 27.56
C CYS A 428 0.72 -19.73 28.04
N ALA A 429 -0.41 -19.99 27.36
CA ALA A 429 -1.73 -19.49 27.78
C ALA A 429 -2.13 -20.06 29.13
N MET A 430 -1.92 -21.36 29.36
CA MET A 430 -2.21 -22.02 30.63
C MET A 430 -1.33 -21.52 31.77
N LEU A 431 -0.03 -21.31 31.52
CA LEU A 431 0.90 -20.76 32.53
C LEU A 431 0.56 -19.28 32.84
N ASN A 432 0.20 -18.46 31.86
CA ASN A 432 -0.27 -17.10 32.12
C ASN A 432 -1.57 -17.08 32.95
N PHE A 433 -2.46 -18.03 32.70
CA PHE A 433 -3.69 -18.20 33.48
C PHE A 433 -3.41 -18.62 34.92
N TYR A 434 -2.45 -19.52 35.13
CA TYR A 434 -2.00 -19.91 36.44
C TYR A 434 -1.42 -18.72 37.23
N GLU A 435 -0.50 -17.93 36.62
CA GLU A 435 0.04 -16.72 37.25
C GLU A 435 -1.06 -15.70 37.61
N ALA A 436 -2.06 -15.55 36.72
CA ALA A 436 -3.21 -14.67 36.99
C ALA A 436 -4.07 -15.18 38.15
N SER A 437 -4.19 -16.51 38.36
CA SER A 437 -4.92 -17.08 39.51
C SER A 437 -4.25 -16.75 40.85
N LYS A 438 -2.94 -16.61 40.87
CA LYS A 438 -2.13 -16.30 42.05
C LYS A 438 -2.00 -14.82 42.39
N ALA A 439 -2.28 -13.93 41.44
CA ALA A 439 -2.15 -12.48 41.62
C ALA A 439 -3.08 -11.90 42.72
N HIS A 440 -4.09 -12.66 43.16
CA HIS A 440 -5.05 -12.28 44.22
C HIS A 440 -4.73 -12.86 45.59
N GLU A 441 -3.72 -13.72 45.68
CA GLU A 441 -3.30 -14.32 46.97
C GLU A 441 -1.93 -13.71 47.38
N ASP A 442 -1.89 -13.06 48.56
CA ASP A 442 -0.65 -12.47 49.11
C ASP A 442 0.46 -13.51 49.39
N CYS A 443 0.24 -14.80 49.22
CA CYS A 443 1.13 -15.91 49.55
C CYS A 443 1.08 -17.08 48.51
N GLY A 444 0.74 -16.83 47.24
CA GLY A 444 0.72 -17.90 46.23
C GLY A 444 2.14 -18.17 45.67
N ASN A 445 2.49 -19.47 45.49
CA ASN A 445 3.72 -19.86 44.82
C ASN A 445 3.67 -19.43 43.33
N SER A 446 4.72 -18.84 42.81
CA SER A 446 4.86 -18.58 41.37
C SER A 446 5.08 -19.89 40.59
N TYR A 447 4.95 -19.87 39.28
CA TYR A 447 5.30 -21.01 38.41
C TYR A 447 6.72 -21.53 38.70
N LYS A 448 7.68 -20.65 39.00
CA LYS A 448 9.06 -21.06 39.34
C LYS A 448 9.12 -21.77 40.67
N ASP A 449 8.36 -21.34 41.64
CA ASP A 449 8.32 -21.98 42.96
C ASP A 449 7.72 -23.38 42.85
N GLU A 450 6.56 -23.54 42.17
CA GLU A 450 5.96 -24.85 41.91
C GLU A 450 6.91 -25.81 41.17
N ARG A 451 7.67 -25.29 40.21
CA ARG A 451 8.62 -26.07 39.41
C ARG A 451 9.86 -26.45 40.22
N ASN A 452 10.27 -25.66 41.21
CA ASN A 452 11.41 -25.92 42.07
C ASN A 452 11.06 -26.84 43.27
N ASP A 453 9.82 -26.72 43.77
CA ASP A 453 9.35 -27.50 44.92
C ASP A 453 9.03 -28.95 44.54
N HIS A 454 8.80 -29.23 43.26
CA HIS A 454 8.39 -30.53 42.75
C HIS A 454 9.34 -31.07 41.66
N GLU A 455 9.91 -32.26 41.92
CA GLU A 455 10.86 -32.92 41.04
C GLU A 455 10.13 -33.60 39.86
N VAL A 456 10.43 -33.18 38.60
CA VAL A 456 10.00 -33.86 37.37
C VAL A 456 10.95 -35.03 37.12
N LEU A 457 10.43 -36.26 37.19
CA LEU A 457 11.20 -37.46 36.99
C LEU A 457 11.34 -37.84 35.51
N PHE A 458 10.24 -37.81 34.79
CA PHE A 458 10.19 -38.17 33.37
C PHE A 458 9.04 -37.50 32.63
N THR A 459 9.23 -37.25 31.35
CA THR A 459 8.19 -36.64 30.48
C THR A 459 8.10 -37.41 29.16
N PHE A 460 6.92 -37.90 28.83
CA PHE A 460 6.57 -38.36 27.49
C PHE A 460 6.00 -37.18 26.73
N PRO A 461 6.73 -36.65 25.71
CA PRO A 461 6.33 -35.44 25.01
C PRO A 461 5.03 -35.65 24.23
N PHE A 462 4.36 -34.56 23.88
CA PHE A 462 3.15 -34.60 23.08
C PHE A 462 3.40 -35.26 21.71
N SER A 463 2.53 -36.19 21.36
CA SER A 463 2.49 -36.83 20.06
C SER A 463 1.15 -36.55 19.36
N SER A 464 1.21 -36.22 18.08
CA SER A 464 -0.01 -36.04 17.27
C SER A 464 -0.80 -37.32 17.09
N ASP A 465 -0.17 -38.49 17.17
CA ASP A 465 -0.81 -39.80 17.08
C ASP A 465 -1.52 -40.16 18.36
N LEU A 466 -0.89 -39.90 19.50
CA LEU A 466 -1.44 -40.18 20.85
C LEU A 466 -2.36 -39.07 21.35
N LYS A 467 -2.21 -37.82 20.85
CA LYS A 467 -2.97 -36.61 21.22
C LYS A 467 -2.93 -36.25 22.69
N HIS A 468 -1.93 -36.71 23.43
CA HIS A 468 -1.67 -36.35 24.83
C HIS A 468 -0.19 -36.25 25.15
N MET A 469 0.09 -35.72 26.33
CA MET A 469 1.43 -35.60 26.94
C MET A 469 1.32 -36.07 28.37
N THR A 470 2.33 -36.82 28.86
CA THR A 470 2.37 -37.39 30.19
C THR A 470 3.67 -37.01 30.90
N THR A 471 3.56 -36.52 32.13
CA THR A 471 4.72 -36.20 32.96
C THR A 471 4.58 -36.92 34.31
N VAL A 472 5.63 -37.55 34.72
CA VAL A 472 5.74 -38.20 36.05
C VAL A 472 6.57 -37.31 36.96
N SER A 473 5.96 -36.89 38.06
CA SER A 473 6.61 -35.97 39.02
C SER A 473 6.51 -36.48 40.45
N LYS A 474 7.45 -36.06 41.27
CA LYS A 474 7.44 -36.32 42.71
C LYS A 474 6.88 -35.09 43.43
N VAL A 475 5.68 -35.22 43.97
CA VAL A 475 4.95 -34.16 44.66
C VAL A 475 4.71 -34.63 46.10
N ASP A 476 5.15 -33.89 47.11
CA ASP A 476 5.03 -34.21 48.53
C ASP A 476 5.49 -35.64 48.92
N GLY A 477 6.58 -36.08 48.26
CA GLY A 477 7.14 -37.41 48.48
C GLY A 477 6.38 -38.57 47.83
N ARG A 478 5.31 -38.28 47.04
CA ARG A 478 4.53 -39.25 46.24
C ARG A 478 4.85 -39.12 44.78
N ILE A 479 4.87 -40.24 44.08
CA ILE A 479 5.03 -40.23 42.62
C ILE A 479 3.65 -40.14 41.97
N ILE A 480 3.47 -39.14 41.11
CA ILE A 480 2.17 -38.88 40.43
C ILE A 480 2.43 -38.79 38.97
N SER A 481 1.60 -39.47 38.16
CA SER A 481 1.55 -39.30 36.72
C SER A 481 0.47 -38.25 36.39
N TYR A 482 0.84 -37.24 35.65
CA TYR A 482 -0.01 -36.16 35.14
C TYR A 482 -0.16 -36.30 33.63
N VAL A 483 -1.40 -36.32 33.13
CA VAL A 483 -1.73 -36.40 31.73
C VAL A 483 -2.52 -35.15 31.32
N LYS A 484 -2.17 -34.56 30.18
CA LYS A 484 -2.95 -33.53 29.52
C LYS A 484 -3.10 -33.86 28.03
N GLY A 485 -4.26 -33.61 27.45
CA GLY A 485 -4.49 -33.92 26.04
C GLY A 485 -5.90 -33.65 25.55
N SER A 486 -6.22 -34.23 24.40
CA SER A 486 -7.59 -34.13 23.85
C SER A 486 -8.62 -34.73 24.82
N PRO A 487 -9.80 -34.10 24.96
CA PRO A 487 -10.83 -34.58 25.89
C PRO A 487 -11.17 -36.04 25.71
N GLU A 488 -11.32 -36.52 24.47
CA GLU A 488 -11.68 -37.90 24.15
C GLU A 488 -10.63 -38.88 24.67
N CYS A 489 -9.35 -38.57 24.47
CA CYS A 489 -8.26 -39.44 24.92
C CYS A 489 -8.16 -39.46 26.45
N VAL A 490 -8.22 -38.31 27.10
CA VAL A 490 -8.08 -38.21 28.57
C VAL A 490 -9.30 -38.86 29.27
N LEU A 491 -10.53 -38.61 28.79
CA LEU A 491 -11.74 -39.23 29.33
C LEU A 491 -11.78 -40.76 29.13
N ALA A 492 -11.12 -41.27 28.09
CA ALA A 492 -10.99 -42.72 27.85
C ALA A 492 -10.03 -43.38 28.86
N MET A 493 -9.03 -42.66 29.34
CA MET A 493 -8.06 -43.10 30.35
C MET A 493 -8.62 -43.02 31.77
N CYS A 494 -9.68 -42.24 32.01
CA CYS A 494 -10.25 -41.95 33.31
C CYS A 494 -11.36 -42.94 33.72
N GLY A 495 -11.39 -43.25 35.05
CA GLY A 495 -12.46 -44.06 35.66
C GLY A 495 -13.78 -43.32 35.88
N ILE A 496 -13.98 -42.15 35.28
CA ILE A 496 -15.20 -41.35 35.43
C ILE A 496 -16.40 -42.06 34.77
N SER A 497 -17.53 -42.11 35.43
CA SER A 497 -18.73 -42.81 34.91
C SER A 497 -20.02 -42.10 35.29
N GLY A 498 -21.12 -42.50 34.65
CA GLY A 498 -22.47 -42.07 34.98
C GLY A 498 -22.74 -40.59 34.67
N GLU A 499 -23.36 -39.88 35.63
CA GLU A 499 -23.80 -38.49 35.43
C GLU A 499 -22.63 -37.48 35.36
N GLU A 500 -21.54 -37.72 36.06
CA GLU A 500 -20.38 -36.87 36.06
C GLU A 500 -19.72 -36.83 34.68
N ARG A 501 -19.57 -37.98 34.03
CA ARG A 501 -19.10 -38.09 32.66
C ARG A 501 -19.98 -37.31 31.67
N LYS A 502 -21.29 -37.48 31.77
CA LYS A 502 -22.24 -36.75 30.92
C LYS A 502 -22.15 -35.23 31.09
N LYS A 503 -21.99 -34.77 32.34
CA LYS A 503 -21.81 -33.34 32.63
C LYS A 503 -20.50 -32.80 32.03
N ALA A 504 -19.42 -33.54 32.18
CA ALA A 504 -18.12 -33.15 31.61
C ALA A 504 -18.18 -33.11 30.07
N GLU A 505 -18.72 -34.14 29.42
CA GLU A 505 -18.93 -34.21 27.97
C GLU A 505 -19.82 -33.07 27.46
N ALA A 506 -20.92 -32.75 28.16
CA ALA A 506 -21.76 -31.61 27.80
C ALA A 506 -21.05 -30.26 27.93
N ALA A 507 -20.25 -30.10 28.99
CA ALA A 507 -19.47 -28.87 29.17
C ALA A 507 -18.35 -28.73 28.11
N ILE A 508 -17.71 -29.83 27.71
CA ILE A 508 -16.74 -29.90 26.62
C ILE A 508 -17.41 -29.49 25.31
N THR A 509 -18.51 -30.13 24.96
CA THR A 509 -19.27 -29.84 23.73
C THR A 509 -19.67 -28.37 23.69
N ASN A 510 -20.19 -27.82 24.78
CA ASN A 510 -20.55 -26.40 24.85
C ASN A 510 -19.32 -25.48 24.64
N ALA A 511 -18.15 -25.82 25.20
CA ALA A 511 -16.92 -25.04 24.99
C ALA A 511 -16.48 -25.12 23.52
N GLU A 512 -16.52 -26.30 22.91
CA GLU A 512 -16.16 -26.51 21.49
C GLU A 512 -17.14 -25.82 20.54
N GLU A 513 -18.44 -25.83 20.81
CA GLU A 513 -19.48 -25.09 20.06
C GLU A 513 -19.25 -23.58 20.12
N ASN A 514 -18.64 -23.07 21.21
CA ASN A 514 -18.19 -21.66 21.35
C ASN A 514 -16.76 -21.41 20.84
N ALA A 515 -16.28 -22.27 19.94
CA ALA A 515 -14.97 -22.13 19.29
C ALA A 515 -13.75 -22.14 20.25
N MET A 516 -13.88 -22.76 21.41
CA MET A 516 -12.78 -22.92 22.36
C MET A 516 -12.09 -24.28 22.15
N ARG A 517 -10.77 -24.26 22.18
CA ARG A 517 -9.97 -25.49 22.23
C ARG A 517 -9.99 -26.02 23.65
N VAL A 518 -10.38 -27.23 23.84
CA VAL A 518 -10.42 -27.85 25.15
C VAL A 518 -9.21 -28.75 25.34
N ILE A 519 -8.50 -28.56 26.48
CA ILE A 519 -7.43 -29.43 26.95
C ILE A 519 -7.89 -30.05 28.27
N ALA A 520 -8.02 -31.36 28.29
CA ALA A 520 -8.41 -32.09 29.48
C ALA A 520 -7.20 -32.56 30.28
N PHE A 521 -7.40 -32.75 31.60
CA PHE A 521 -6.36 -33.10 32.58
C PHE A 521 -6.81 -34.28 33.43
N ALA A 522 -5.81 -35.11 33.75
CA ALA A 522 -6.04 -36.23 34.67
C ALA A 522 -4.74 -36.54 35.41
N HIS A 523 -4.86 -37.12 36.61
CA HIS A 523 -3.73 -37.60 37.38
C HIS A 523 -3.90 -39.04 37.88
N LYS A 524 -2.78 -39.68 38.26
CA LYS A 524 -2.77 -40.99 38.90
C LYS A 524 -1.61 -41.07 39.89
N LYS A 525 -1.92 -41.52 41.14
CA LYS A 525 -0.89 -41.80 42.13
C LYS A 525 -0.23 -43.15 41.83
N LEU A 526 1.08 -43.20 41.77
CA LEU A 526 1.85 -44.37 41.39
C LEU A 526 2.55 -44.94 42.64
N ASP A 527 2.30 -46.21 42.97
CA ASP A 527 2.98 -46.88 44.07
C ASP A 527 3.99 -47.88 43.51
N GLY A 528 5.29 -47.71 43.80
CA GLY A 528 6.31 -48.70 43.56
C GLY A 528 6.81 -48.91 42.13
N MET A 529 6.64 -47.94 41.22
CA MET A 529 7.17 -48.01 39.85
C MET A 529 8.60 -47.45 39.78
N ARG A 530 9.56 -48.20 39.13
CA ARG A 530 10.98 -47.83 39.06
C ARG A 530 11.52 -47.63 37.65
N ASP A 531 10.88 -48.16 36.64
CA ASP A 531 11.29 -48.03 35.25
C ASP A 531 10.14 -47.44 34.43
N TYR A 532 10.28 -46.23 33.97
CA TYR A 532 9.23 -45.46 33.31
C TYR A 532 9.31 -45.56 31.77
N GLU A 533 10.36 -46.20 31.20
CA GLU A 533 10.63 -46.32 29.78
C GLU A 533 10.01 -47.58 29.14
N GLU A 534 9.60 -48.58 29.94
CA GLU A 534 8.97 -49.76 29.40
C GLU A 534 7.52 -49.53 28.94
N GLU A 535 7.13 -49.98 27.74
CA GLU A 535 5.79 -49.84 27.13
C GLU A 535 4.65 -50.31 28.01
N LYS A 536 4.85 -51.38 28.81
CA LYS A 536 3.89 -51.87 29.78
C LYS A 536 3.66 -50.92 30.94
N GLU A 537 4.68 -50.27 31.43
CA GLU A 537 4.59 -49.25 32.47
C GLU A 537 3.88 -47.99 31.93
N HIS A 538 4.15 -47.58 30.69
CA HIS A 538 3.47 -46.46 30.04
C HIS A 538 1.94 -46.67 30.03
N THR A 539 1.44 -47.83 29.50
CA THR A 539 0.02 -48.18 29.48
C THR A 539 -0.58 -48.23 30.92
N ARG A 540 0.22 -48.69 31.91
CA ARG A 540 -0.22 -48.80 33.30
C ARG A 540 -0.31 -47.43 33.99
N MET A 541 0.59 -46.48 33.65
CA MET A 541 0.57 -45.09 34.13
C MET A 541 -0.63 -44.29 33.67
N GLU A 542 -1.15 -44.59 32.47
CA GLU A 542 -2.21 -43.88 31.80
C GLU A 542 -3.59 -44.56 31.88
N SER A 543 -3.75 -45.64 32.67
CA SER A 543 -5.01 -46.36 32.88
C SER A 543 -5.65 -46.07 34.24
N ASN A 544 -6.96 -46.02 34.31
CA ASN A 544 -7.76 -45.74 35.50
C ASN A 544 -7.33 -44.47 36.23
N MET A 545 -7.20 -43.39 35.49
CA MET A 545 -6.81 -42.07 36.04
C MET A 545 -8.02 -41.35 36.67
N VAL A 546 -7.73 -40.36 37.51
CA VAL A 546 -8.74 -39.45 38.04
C VAL A 546 -8.82 -38.25 37.15
N PHE A 547 -10.02 -37.90 36.70
CA PHE A 547 -10.27 -36.74 35.88
C PHE A 547 -10.20 -35.47 36.76
N ASP A 548 -9.35 -34.49 36.41
CA ASP A 548 -9.13 -33.25 37.18
C ASP A 548 -9.93 -32.08 36.64
N GLY A 549 -10.42 -32.20 35.38
CA GLY A 549 -11.10 -31.11 34.71
C GLY A 549 -10.54 -30.81 33.33
N PHE A 550 -10.89 -29.66 32.80
CA PHE A 550 -10.36 -29.17 31.54
C PHE A 550 -10.22 -27.65 31.55
N VAL A 551 -9.39 -27.14 30.66
CA VAL A 551 -9.21 -25.71 30.36
C VAL A 551 -9.70 -25.43 28.95
N ALA A 552 -10.53 -24.40 28.78
CA ALA A 552 -11.03 -23.92 27.51
C ALA A 552 -10.25 -22.69 27.05
N ILE A 553 -9.63 -22.78 25.88
CA ILE A 553 -8.66 -21.82 25.37
C ILE A 553 -9.15 -21.31 24.01
N SER A 554 -9.10 -20.00 23.77
CA SER A 554 -9.37 -19.43 22.44
C SER A 554 -8.40 -18.29 22.14
N ASP A 555 -8.28 -17.97 20.86
CA ASP A 555 -7.65 -16.75 20.37
C ASP A 555 -8.75 -15.68 20.24
N PRO A 556 -8.79 -14.64 21.10
CA PRO A 556 -9.91 -13.70 21.16
C PRO A 556 -9.95 -12.81 19.94
N LEU A 557 -11.17 -12.41 19.54
CA LEU A 557 -11.36 -11.31 18.60
C LEU A 557 -10.79 -10.01 19.16
N ARG A 558 -10.15 -9.22 18.30
CA ARG A 558 -9.71 -7.86 18.64
C ARG A 558 -10.93 -6.98 18.92
N ALA A 559 -10.87 -6.15 19.93
CA ALA A 559 -11.98 -5.28 20.33
C ALA A 559 -12.44 -4.30 19.23
N ASP A 560 -11.53 -3.88 18.35
CA ASP A 560 -11.81 -2.92 17.28
C ASP A 560 -12.43 -3.55 16.01
N VAL A 561 -12.46 -4.87 15.91
CA VAL A 561 -12.99 -5.60 14.74
C VAL A 561 -14.51 -5.48 14.63
N TYR A 562 -15.23 -5.44 15.75
CA TYR A 562 -16.70 -5.37 15.75
C TYR A 562 -17.21 -4.10 15.05
N ASP A 563 -16.69 -2.95 15.44
CA ASP A 563 -17.06 -1.66 14.82
C ASP A 563 -16.55 -1.57 13.38
N ALA A 564 -15.38 -2.13 13.10
CA ALA A 564 -14.80 -2.15 11.76
C ALA A 564 -15.64 -2.97 10.77
N VAL A 565 -16.08 -4.17 11.14
CA VAL A 565 -16.95 -5.01 10.30
C VAL A 565 -18.31 -4.34 10.08
N LYS A 566 -18.90 -3.73 11.13
CA LYS A 566 -20.13 -2.95 11.01
C LYS A 566 -19.97 -1.77 10.05
N CYS A 567 -18.83 -1.06 10.11
CA CYS A 567 -18.49 0.01 9.18
C CYS A 567 -18.34 -0.50 7.74
N CYS A 568 -17.71 -1.65 7.51
CA CYS A 568 -17.64 -2.30 6.19
C CYS A 568 -19.03 -2.55 5.62
N ARG A 569 -19.95 -3.07 6.43
CA ARG A 569 -21.34 -3.35 6.02
C ARG A 569 -22.05 -2.07 5.60
N SER A 570 -21.97 -0.99 6.41
CA SER A 570 -22.56 0.31 6.05
C SER A 570 -21.95 0.90 4.78
N ALA A 571 -20.66 0.64 4.55
CA ALA A 571 -19.92 1.06 3.37
C ALA A 571 -20.20 0.20 2.11
N GLY A 572 -21.03 -0.85 2.22
CA GLY A 572 -21.31 -1.79 1.14
C GLY A 572 -20.09 -2.67 0.77
N VAL A 573 -19.18 -2.88 1.70
CA VAL A 573 -18.01 -3.75 1.55
C VAL A 573 -18.30 -5.10 2.20
N GLY A 574 -18.28 -6.17 1.40
CA GLY A 574 -18.45 -7.54 1.90
C GLY A 574 -17.19 -8.01 2.63
N VAL A 575 -17.36 -8.64 3.79
CA VAL A 575 -16.26 -9.31 4.49
C VAL A 575 -16.44 -10.81 4.40
N LYS A 576 -15.40 -11.54 4.00
CA LYS A 576 -15.35 -13.01 3.91
C LYS A 576 -14.16 -13.51 4.72
N ILE A 577 -14.36 -14.58 5.50
CA ILE A 577 -13.29 -15.22 6.28
C ILE A 577 -12.76 -16.43 5.49
N LEU A 578 -11.45 -16.43 5.23
CA LEU A 578 -10.73 -17.52 4.56
C LEU A 578 -9.67 -18.07 5.51
N THR A 579 -9.99 -19.16 6.24
CA THR A 579 -9.12 -19.66 7.30
C THR A 579 -8.72 -21.12 7.12
N GLY A 580 -7.56 -21.50 7.64
CA GLY A 580 -7.13 -22.90 7.80
C GLY A 580 -7.83 -23.64 8.93
N ASP A 581 -8.56 -22.95 9.81
CA ASP A 581 -9.28 -23.51 10.93
C ASP A 581 -10.46 -24.39 10.49
N ASN A 582 -11.01 -25.17 11.44
CA ASN A 582 -12.22 -25.96 11.23
C ASN A 582 -13.45 -25.06 11.08
N ILE A 583 -14.51 -25.63 10.50
CA ILE A 583 -15.74 -24.90 10.18
C ILE A 583 -16.49 -24.42 11.44
N ILE A 584 -16.42 -25.16 12.55
CA ILE A 584 -17.10 -24.81 13.81
C ILE A 584 -16.52 -23.54 14.37
N THR A 585 -15.19 -23.48 14.54
CA THR A 585 -14.47 -22.28 15.04
C THR A 585 -14.67 -21.08 14.13
N ALA A 586 -14.56 -21.27 12.81
CA ALA A 586 -14.72 -20.19 11.85
C ALA A 586 -16.16 -19.65 11.81
N SER A 587 -17.18 -20.54 11.93
CA SER A 587 -18.59 -20.16 11.98
C SER A 587 -18.97 -19.45 13.26
N ALA A 588 -18.44 -19.85 14.41
CA ALA A 588 -18.67 -19.17 15.68
C ALA A 588 -18.19 -17.73 15.65
N ILE A 589 -16.96 -17.49 15.18
CA ILE A 589 -16.39 -16.15 15.00
C ILE A 589 -17.21 -15.32 13.99
N ALA A 590 -17.60 -15.92 12.88
CA ALA A 590 -18.40 -15.23 11.88
C ALA A 590 -19.81 -14.87 12.41
N SER A 591 -20.39 -15.71 13.26
CA SER A 591 -21.66 -15.44 13.94
C SER A 591 -21.50 -14.29 14.95
N GLU A 592 -20.44 -14.30 15.74
CA GLU A 592 -20.13 -13.23 16.70
C GLU A 592 -19.95 -11.86 16.01
N LEU A 593 -19.39 -11.85 14.79
CA LEU A 593 -19.24 -10.67 13.93
C LEU A 593 -20.49 -10.36 13.08
N ASP A 594 -21.58 -11.11 13.25
CA ASP A 594 -22.83 -10.98 12.48
C ASP A 594 -22.59 -11.09 10.95
N LEU A 595 -21.66 -11.97 10.53
CA LEU A 595 -21.35 -12.25 9.13
C LEU A 595 -22.17 -13.43 8.58
N LEU A 596 -22.72 -14.29 9.44
CA LEU A 596 -23.61 -15.42 9.11
C LEU A 596 -25.06 -15.03 9.41
N GLY A 597 -25.60 -14.07 8.64
CA GLY A 597 -27.01 -13.70 8.69
C GLY A 597 -27.86 -14.53 7.72
N GLU A 598 -29.12 -14.15 7.55
CA GLU A 598 -30.07 -14.83 6.67
C GLU A 598 -29.55 -14.94 5.22
N GLY A 599 -29.53 -16.18 4.68
CA GLY A 599 -28.99 -16.44 3.34
C GLY A 599 -27.47 -16.45 3.20
N LYS A 600 -26.70 -16.41 4.31
CA LYS A 600 -25.26 -16.57 4.32
C LYS A 600 -24.85 -17.96 4.78
N VAL A 601 -23.77 -18.49 4.20
CA VAL A 601 -23.30 -19.87 4.43
C VAL A 601 -21.81 -19.91 4.78
N ALA A 602 -21.45 -20.93 5.54
CA ALA A 602 -20.08 -21.35 5.77
C ALA A 602 -19.86 -22.70 5.04
N LEU A 603 -18.73 -22.86 4.35
CA LEU A 603 -18.37 -24.07 3.61
C LEU A 603 -16.94 -24.50 3.97
N GLU A 604 -16.67 -25.80 3.85
CA GLU A 604 -15.30 -26.31 3.91
C GLU A 604 -14.64 -26.29 2.52
N ALA A 605 -13.32 -26.22 2.53
CA ALA A 605 -12.51 -26.23 1.32
C ALA A 605 -12.81 -27.43 0.40
N LYS A 606 -13.06 -28.60 0.98
CA LYS A 606 -13.38 -29.83 0.25
C LYS A 606 -14.67 -29.69 -0.58
N GLU A 607 -15.70 -29.07 -0.03
CA GLU A 607 -16.96 -28.81 -0.76
C GLU A 607 -16.73 -27.88 -1.95
N ILE A 608 -15.83 -26.89 -1.78
CA ILE A 608 -15.45 -25.95 -2.84
C ILE A 608 -14.61 -26.61 -3.92
N GLU A 609 -13.76 -27.57 -3.57
CA GLU A 609 -12.94 -28.32 -4.54
C GLU A 609 -13.81 -29.18 -5.49
N GLU A 610 -14.91 -29.70 -4.98
CA GLU A 610 -15.86 -30.54 -5.76
C GLU A 610 -16.75 -29.71 -6.72
N MET A 611 -16.86 -28.38 -6.51
CA MET A 611 -17.69 -27.49 -7.33
C MET A 611 -16.95 -27.00 -8.57
N SER A 612 -17.67 -26.88 -9.68
CA SER A 612 -17.18 -26.16 -10.86
C SER A 612 -17.09 -24.65 -10.61
N ASP A 613 -16.33 -23.92 -11.42
CA ASP A 613 -16.20 -22.46 -11.30
C ASP A 613 -17.53 -21.74 -11.51
N ASP A 614 -18.41 -22.24 -12.38
CA ASP A 614 -19.73 -21.66 -12.64
C ASP A 614 -20.68 -21.86 -11.45
N GLU A 615 -20.72 -23.04 -10.86
CA GLU A 615 -21.50 -23.32 -9.64
C GLU A 615 -21.02 -22.45 -8.48
N LEU A 616 -19.70 -22.39 -8.28
CA LEU A 616 -19.10 -21.60 -7.23
C LEU A 616 -19.38 -20.10 -7.42
N CYS A 617 -19.32 -19.59 -8.65
CA CYS A 617 -19.67 -18.19 -8.95
C CYS A 617 -21.12 -17.84 -8.54
N ASN A 618 -22.07 -18.76 -8.69
CA ASN A 618 -23.47 -18.52 -8.33
C ASN A 618 -23.70 -18.40 -6.82
N ILE A 619 -22.98 -19.19 -6.02
CA ILE A 619 -23.14 -19.21 -4.55
C ILE A 619 -22.16 -18.26 -3.83
N LEU A 620 -21.08 -17.83 -4.50
CA LEU A 620 -20.01 -17.00 -3.94
C LEU A 620 -20.51 -15.73 -3.21
N PRO A 621 -21.57 -15.02 -3.66
CA PRO A 621 -22.14 -13.91 -2.91
C PRO A 621 -22.75 -14.30 -1.56
N GLN A 622 -23.16 -15.56 -1.39
CA GLN A 622 -23.75 -16.08 -0.16
C GLN A 622 -22.70 -16.63 0.81
N ILE A 623 -21.53 -17.04 0.31
CA ILE A 623 -20.46 -17.57 1.15
C ILE A 623 -19.84 -16.43 1.98
N SER A 624 -19.89 -16.57 3.31
CA SER A 624 -19.20 -15.67 4.26
C SER A 624 -17.94 -16.29 4.84
N VAL A 625 -17.87 -17.61 4.96
CA VAL A 625 -16.77 -18.34 5.59
C VAL A 625 -16.33 -19.49 4.70
N ILE A 626 -15.02 -19.65 4.55
CA ILE A 626 -14.38 -20.81 3.95
C ILE A 626 -13.36 -21.35 4.95
N ALA A 627 -13.68 -22.52 5.50
CA ALA A 627 -12.88 -23.21 6.50
C ALA A 627 -11.92 -24.21 5.84
N ARG A 628 -10.83 -24.58 6.53
CA ARG A 628 -9.79 -25.51 6.03
C ARG A 628 -9.21 -25.07 4.67
N SER A 629 -9.20 -23.74 4.40
CA SER A 629 -8.79 -23.21 3.10
C SER A 629 -7.28 -23.40 2.85
N THR A 630 -6.96 -23.97 1.68
CA THR A 630 -5.61 -24.10 1.15
C THR A 630 -5.20 -22.83 0.38
N PRO A 631 -3.89 -22.58 0.13
CA PRO A 631 -3.45 -21.46 -0.70
C PRO A 631 -4.08 -21.46 -2.11
N SER A 632 -4.27 -22.63 -2.71
CA SER A 632 -4.93 -22.81 -4.02
C SER A 632 -6.39 -22.35 -4.01
N ILE A 633 -7.14 -22.69 -2.96
CA ILE A 633 -8.54 -22.29 -2.78
C ILE A 633 -8.63 -20.78 -2.52
N LYS A 634 -7.79 -20.22 -1.62
CA LYS A 634 -7.74 -18.78 -1.41
C LYS A 634 -7.53 -18.03 -2.74
N MET A 635 -6.58 -18.48 -3.56
CA MET A 635 -6.31 -17.90 -4.87
C MET A 635 -7.49 -18.08 -5.86
N ARG A 636 -8.16 -19.26 -5.89
CA ARG A 636 -9.32 -19.54 -6.74
C ARG A 636 -10.48 -18.60 -6.43
N ILE A 637 -10.82 -18.42 -5.15
CA ILE A 637 -11.87 -17.51 -4.68
C ILE A 637 -11.58 -16.06 -5.11
N VAL A 638 -10.35 -15.60 -4.92
CA VAL A 638 -9.93 -14.25 -5.33
C VAL A 638 -10.12 -14.05 -6.83
N LYS A 639 -9.68 -15.01 -7.66
CA LYS A 639 -9.85 -14.94 -9.11
C LYS A 639 -11.32 -14.88 -9.53
N LEU A 640 -12.17 -15.69 -8.93
CA LEU A 640 -13.61 -15.73 -9.24
C LEU A 640 -14.33 -14.46 -8.80
N LEU A 641 -14.02 -13.91 -7.62
CA LEU A 641 -14.56 -12.62 -7.18
C LEU A 641 -14.15 -11.49 -8.16
N LYS A 642 -12.91 -11.48 -8.62
CA LYS A 642 -12.43 -10.50 -9.61
C LYS A 642 -13.13 -10.65 -10.97
N SER A 643 -13.37 -11.87 -11.43
CA SER A 643 -14.11 -12.14 -12.70
C SER A 643 -15.55 -11.64 -12.63
N GLN A 644 -16.17 -11.62 -11.45
CA GLN A 644 -17.49 -11.03 -11.19
C GLN A 644 -17.49 -9.50 -11.13
N GLY A 645 -16.34 -8.85 -11.35
CA GLY A 645 -16.21 -7.38 -11.35
C GLY A 645 -16.00 -6.78 -9.95
N ASN A 646 -15.77 -7.61 -8.91
CA ASN A 646 -15.41 -7.11 -7.59
C ASN A 646 -13.99 -6.56 -7.57
N VAL A 647 -13.75 -5.56 -6.72
CA VAL A 647 -12.42 -5.11 -6.31
C VAL A 647 -12.11 -5.79 -4.98
N VAL A 648 -11.13 -6.68 -5.00
CA VAL A 648 -10.87 -7.61 -3.90
C VAL A 648 -9.62 -7.23 -3.13
N ALA A 649 -9.77 -7.02 -1.83
CA ALA A 649 -8.66 -7.00 -0.89
C ALA A 649 -8.48 -8.37 -0.25
N VAL A 650 -7.24 -8.77 -0.02
CA VAL A 650 -6.89 -9.98 0.74
C VAL A 650 -5.98 -9.60 1.88
N THR A 651 -6.24 -10.13 3.08
CA THR A 651 -5.31 -10.01 4.21
C THR A 651 -4.65 -11.36 4.50
N GLY A 652 -3.43 -11.33 4.99
CA GLY A 652 -2.71 -12.54 5.41
C GLY A 652 -1.41 -12.21 6.12
N ASP A 653 -0.93 -13.16 6.92
CA ASP A 653 0.32 -13.06 7.68
C ASP A 653 1.32 -14.16 7.32
N GLY A 654 0.86 -15.27 6.73
CA GLY A 654 1.66 -16.46 6.44
C GLY A 654 2.17 -16.58 5.01
N ILE A 655 3.06 -17.55 4.80
CA ILE A 655 3.54 -17.97 3.48
C ILE A 655 2.37 -18.47 2.62
N ASN A 656 1.40 -19.12 3.24
CA ASN A 656 0.22 -19.69 2.59
C ASN A 656 -0.68 -18.63 1.95
N ASP A 657 -0.60 -17.37 2.41
CA ASP A 657 -1.41 -16.26 1.89
C ASP A 657 -0.76 -15.54 0.71
N ALA A 658 0.55 -15.68 0.55
CA ALA A 658 1.32 -14.93 -0.45
C ALA A 658 0.76 -15.07 -1.89
N PRO A 659 0.32 -16.25 -2.38
CA PRO A 659 -0.29 -16.35 -3.69
C PRO A 659 -1.60 -15.58 -3.82
N ALA A 660 -2.43 -15.56 -2.77
CA ALA A 660 -3.69 -14.83 -2.75
C ALA A 660 -3.46 -13.32 -2.64
N LEU A 661 -2.51 -12.88 -1.78
CA LEU A 661 -2.09 -11.48 -1.64
C LEU A 661 -1.62 -10.91 -2.98
N LYS A 662 -0.76 -11.64 -3.69
CA LYS A 662 -0.21 -11.21 -4.99
C LYS A 662 -1.26 -11.13 -6.10
N ASN A 663 -2.28 -12.00 -6.07
CA ASN A 663 -3.37 -12.03 -7.06
C ASN A 663 -4.55 -11.11 -6.74
N ALA A 664 -4.64 -10.56 -5.53
CA ALA A 664 -5.64 -9.58 -5.14
C ALA A 664 -5.53 -8.29 -5.95
N ASP A 665 -6.54 -7.42 -5.87
CA ASP A 665 -6.42 -6.04 -6.34
C ASP A 665 -5.64 -5.18 -5.33
N VAL A 666 -5.75 -5.52 -4.03
CA VAL A 666 -4.94 -4.97 -2.94
C VAL A 666 -4.58 -6.11 -1.98
N GLY A 667 -3.32 -6.51 -1.98
CA GLY A 667 -2.78 -7.42 -0.97
C GLY A 667 -2.38 -6.65 0.28
N ILE A 668 -2.79 -7.11 1.46
CA ILE A 668 -2.56 -6.45 2.75
C ILE A 668 -1.89 -7.45 3.69
N ALA A 669 -0.65 -7.20 4.09
CA ALA A 669 0.06 -8.04 5.03
C ALA A 669 0.09 -7.43 6.44
N MET A 670 0.20 -8.30 7.45
CA MET A 670 0.45 -7.91 8.82
C MET A 670 1.91 -7.47 8.99
N GLY A 671 2.15 -6.43 9.76
CA GLY A 671 3.49 -5.86 9.96
C GLY A 671 4.24 -6.48 11.12
N ILE A 672 3.53 -6.84 12.20
CA ILE A 672 4.09 -7.43 13.41
C ILE A 672 4.14 -8.95 13.27
N SER A 673 3.00 -9.60 13.04
CA SER A 673 2.88 -11.07 12.92
C SER A 673 3.25 -11.62 11.55
N GLY A 674 3.20 -10.76 10.49
CA GLY A 674 3.40 -11.21 9.12
C GLY A 674 4.83 -11.62 8.79
N THR A 675 4.96 -12.73 8.05
CA THR A 675 6.24 -13.20 7.49
C THR A 675 6.76 -12.23 6.41
N GLU A 676 8.06 -12.23 6.16
CA GLU A 676 8.64 -11.40 5.10
C GLU A 676 8.10 -11.77 3.71
N VAL A 677 7.75 -13.04 3.50
CA VAL A 677 7.09 -13.51 2.26
C VAL A 677 5.73 -12.82 2.06
N SER A 678 4.89 -12.80 3.09
CA SER A 678 3.58 -12.14 3.03
C SER A 678 3.71 -10.62 2.83
N LYS A 679 4.64 -9.99 3.54
CA LYS A 679 4.96 -8.56 3.38
C LYS A 679 5.42 -8.24 1.96
N GLU A 680 6.30 -9.07 1.38
CA GLU A 680 6.79 -8.87 0.01
C GLU A 680 5.70 -9.04 -1.04
N ALA A 681 4.83 -10.03 -0.89
CA ALA A 681 3.71 -10.29 -1.79
C ALA A 681 2.62 -9.19 -1.72
N SER A 682 2.58 -8.41 -0.65
CA SER A 682 1.55 -7.40 -0.38
C SER A 682 1.80 -6.06 -1.06
N ASP A 683 0.74 -5.26 -1.16
CA ASP A 683 0.75 -3.89 -1.63
C ASP A 683 0.72 -2.88 -0.48
N ILE A 684 0.17 -3.29 0.67
CA ILE A 684 0.08 -2.51 1.91
C ILE A 684 0.51 -3.39 3.08
N VAL A 685 1.23 -2.83 4.04
CA VAL A 685 1.59 -3.48 5.30
C VAL A 685 0.97 -2.71 6.47
N LEU A 686 0.28 -3.40 7.36
CA LEU A 686 -0.33 -2.82 8.56
C LEU A 686 0.67 -2.87 9.71
N LEU A 687 1.10 -1.72 10.20
CA LEU A 687 2.11 -1.64 11.27
C LEU A 687 1.57 -2.01 12.66
N ASP A 688 0.25 -2.14 12.80
CA ASP A 688 -0.46 -2.46 14.05
C ASP A 688 -1.27 -3.76 13.97
N ASP A 689 -1.20 -4.47 12.86
CA ASP A 689 -1.96 -5.70 12.57
C ASP A 689 -3.48 -5.55 12.80
N SER A 690 -4.03 -4.33 12.75
CA SER A 690 -5.42 -4.05 13.06
C SER A 690 -6.31 -4.06 11.82
N PHE A 691 -7.41 -4.84 11.85
CA PHE A 691 -8.43 -4.82 10.81
C PHE A 691 -9.12 -3.43 10.69
N ALA A 692 -9.24 -2.70 11.81
CA ALA A 692 -9.78 -1.34 11.79
C ALA A 692 -8.92 -0.37 10.97
N THR A 693 -7.61 -0.59 10.89
CA THR A 693 -6.69 0.19 10.04
C THR A 693 -6.95 -0.05 8.56
N ILE A 694 -7.39 -1.26 8.15
CA ILE A 694 -7.85 -1.52 6.78
C ILE A 694 -9.07 -0.65 6.46
N VAL A 695 -10.05 -0.59 7.35
CA VAL A 695 -11.27 0.19 7.16
C VAL A 695 -10.96 1.68 7.04
N LYS A 696 -10.06 2.19 7.89
CA LYS A 696 -9.54 3.57 7.77
C LYS A 696 -8.83 3.80 6.44
N ALA A 697 -8.03 2.84 5.97
CA ALA A 697 -7.35 2.95 4.68
C ALA A 697 -8.34 2.95 3.51
N VAL A 698 -9.44 2.17 3.58
CA VAL A 698 -10.55 2.23 2.59
C VAL A 698 -11.21 3.61 2.60
N GLU A 699 -11.51 4.16 3.77
CA GLU A 699 -12.08 5.51 3.93
C GLU A 699 -11.16 6.56 3.30
N TRP A 700 -9.85 6.51 3.59
CA TRP A 700 -8.83 7.38 2.99
C TRP A 700 -8.74 7.22 1.46
N GLY A 701 -8.75 5.99 0.96
CA GLY A 701 -8.75 5.72 -0.48
C GLY A 701 -9.98 6.32 -1.18
N ARG A 702 -11.16 6.25 -0.56
CA ARG A 702 -12.38 6.92 -1.04
C ARG A 702 -12.23 8.43 -1.06
N ASN A 703 -11.62 9.00 -0.02
CA ASN A 703 -11.36 10.44 0.03
C ASN A 703 -10.37 10.89 -1.05
N ILE A 704 -9.32 10.09 -1.31
CA ILE A 704 -8.36 10.34 -2.40
C ILE A 704 -9.09 10.37 -3.75
N TYR A 705 -9.94 9.38 -4.00
CA TYR A 705 -10.69 9.28 -5.25
C TYR A 705 -11.68 10.46 -5.45
N GLU A 706 -12.40 10.86 -4.39
CA GLU A 706 -13.26 12.06 -4.41
C GLU A 706 -12.45 13.34 -4.61
N SER A 707 -11.29 13.47 -3.98
CA SER A 707 -10.39 14.60 -4.16
C SER A 707 -9.88 14.70 -5.60
N PHE A 708 -9.62 13.58 -6.26
CA PHE A 708 -9.29 13.56 -7.68
C PHE A 708 -10.43 14.07 -8.55
N LYS A 709 -11.66 13.63 -8.30
CA LYS A 709 -12.84 14.15 -9.02
C LYS A 709 -12.99 15.66 -8.86
N ARG A 710 -12.70 16.22 -7.67
CA ARG A 710 -12.77 17.65 -7.39
C ARG A 710 -11.81 18.46 -8.25
N PHE A 711 -10.51 18.10 -8.21
CA PHE A 711 -9.52 18.86 -8.98
C PHE A 711 -9.65 18.65 -10.49
N ILE A 712 -10.00 17.43 -10.95
CA ILE A 712 -10.28 17.17 -12.38
C ILE A 712 -11.46 18.01 -12.84
N SER A 713 -12.55 18.09 -12.05
CA SER A 713 -13.70 18.93 -12.36
C SER A 713 -13.32 20.40 -12.49
N PHE A 714 -12.48 20.89 -11.58
CA PHE A 714 -11.97 22.25 -11.60
C PHE A 714 -11.15 22.52 -12.87
N GLN A 715 -10.12 21.73 -13.12
CA GLN A 715 -9.19 21.93 -14.22
C GLN A 715 -9.85 21.80 -15.59
N LEU A 716 -10.75 20.80 -15.77
CA LEU A 716 -11.49 20.66 -17.00
C LEU A 716 -12.47 21.82 -17.25
N THR A 717 -13.02 22.42 -16.18
CA THR A 717 -13.88 23.61 -16.33
C THR A 717 -13.08 24.83 -16.78
N VAL A 718 -11.87 25.02 -16.22
CA VAL A 718 -10.96 26.10 -16.67
C VAL A 718 -10.62 25.97 -18.13
N ASN A 719 -10.15 24.77 -18.54
CA ASN A 719 -9.73 24.54 -19.93
C ASN A 719 -10.91 24.63 -20.91
N LEU A 720 -12.07 24.08 -20.57
CA LEU A 720 -13.28 24.18 -21.41
C LEU A 720 -13.69 25.64 -21.60
N ALA A 721 -13.73 26.41 -20.51
CA ALA A 721 -14.11 27.83 -20.57
C ALA A 721 -13.10 28.66 -21.40
N SER A 722 -11.78 28.44 -21.20
CA SER A 722 -10.75 29.17 -21.94
C SER A 722 -10.78 28.87 -23.42
N VAL A 723 -10.94 27.58 -23.80
CA VAL A 723 -11.09 27.17 -25.21
C VAL A 723 -12.33 27.80 -25.84
N ILE A 724 -13.50 27.77 -25.19
CA ILE A 724 -14.73 28.37 -25.71
C ILE A 724 -14.56 29.89 -25.85
N CYS A 725 -13.98 30.57 -24.84
CA CYS A 725 -13.78 32.02 -24.88
C CYS A 725 -12.89 32.43 -26.09
N VAL A 726 -11.75 31.77 -26.27
CA VAL A 726 -10.82 32.08 -27.36
C VAL A 726 -11.47 31.72 -28.72
N PHE A 727 -11.99 30.50 -28.86
CA PHE A 727 -12.54 29.97 -30.09
C PHE A 727 -13.71 30.83 -30.60
N ILE A 728 -14.69 31.11 -29.74
CA ILE A 728 -15.88 31.90 -30.12
C ILE A 728 -15.53 33.37 -30.37
N SER A 729 -14.61 33.97 -29.55
CA SER A 729 -14.18 35.36 -29.79
C SER A 729 -13.61 35.52 -31.18
N VAL A 730 -12.73 34.63 -31.62
CA VAL A 730 -12.13 34.68 -32.95
C VAL A 730 -13.17 34.43 -34.08
N LEU A 731 -14.08 33.46 -33.92
CA LEU A 731 -15.16 33.24 -34.87
C LEU A 731 -16.13 34.41 -35.00
N LEU A 732 -16.29 35.19 -33.92
CA LEU A 732 -17.10 36.45 -33.97
C LEU A 732 -16.31 37.63 -34.55
N GLY A 733 -15.09 37.45 -35.03
CA GLY A 733 -14.26 38.49 -35.61
C GLY A 733 -13.64 39.43 -34.55
N LEU A 734 -13.66 39.03 -33.28
CA LEU A 734 -12.99 39.75 -32.17
C LEU A 734 -11.51 39.32 -32.09
N SER A 735 -10.64 40.20 -31.61
CA SER A 735 -9.24 39.81 -31.33
C SER A 735 -9.14 38.74 -30.27
N ALA A 736 -8.02 38.02 -30.24
CA ALA A 736 -7.77 37.05 -29.19
C ALA A 736 -7.84 37.73 -27.78
N PRO A 737 -8.69 37.18 -26.88
CA PRO A 737 -8.93 37.86 -25.57
C PRO A 737 -7.77 37.71 -24.58
N PHE A 738 -6.88 36.73 -24.79
CA PHE A 738 -5.75 36.45 -23.96
C PHE A 738 -4.44 36.43 -24.74
N THR A 739 -3.36 36.88 -24.13
CA THR A 739 -2.00 36.64 -24.63
C THR A 739 -1.49 35.26 -24.20
N ALA A 740 -0.45 34.75 -24.86
CA ALA A 740 0.18 33.50 -24.47
C ALA A 740 0.66 33.51 -23.00
N LEU A 741 1.21 34.64 -22.56
CA LEU A 741 1.67 34.83 -21.18
C LEU A 741 0.53 34.80 -20.16
N GLN A 742 -0.62 35.41 -20.49
CA GLN A 742 -1.82 35.39 -19.65
C GLN A 742 -2.37 33.96 -19.50
N LEU A 743 -2.37 33.13 -20.56
CA LEU A 743 -2.80 31.75 -20.49
C LEU A 743 -1.84 30.86 -19.70
N LEU A 744 -0.54 31.08 -19.83
CA LEU A 744 0.45 30.40 -18.97
C LEU A 744 0.27 30.76 -17.50
N TRP A 745 0.00 32.04 -17.19
CA TRP A 745 -0.35 32.46 -15.84
C TRP A 745 -1.60 31.72 -15.32
N ILE A 746 -2.64 31.63 -16.15
CA ILE A 746 -3.89 30.92 -15.81
C ILE A 746 -3.57 29.43 -15.51
N ASN A 747 -2.89 28.73 -16.43
CA ASN A 747 -2.70 27.29 -16.33
C ASN A 747 -1.71 26.86 -15.22
N ILE A 748 -0.67 27.66 -14.98
CA ILE A 748 0.41 27.27 -14.04
C ILE A 748 0.17 27.84 -12.64
N ILE A 749 -0.10 29.13 -12.53
CA ILE A 749 -0.13 29.83 -11.22
C ILE A 749 -1.55 29.90 -10.65
N MET A 750 -2.54 30.16 -11.52
CA MET A 750 -3.93 30.25 -11.07
C MET A 750 -4.60 28.88 -10.94
N ASP A 751 -4.31 27.93 -11.83
CA ASP A 751 -4.94 26.60 -11.84
C ASP A 751 -4.20 25.60 -10.94
N GLY A 752 -2.88 25.50 -11.03
CA GLY A 752 -2.06 24.49 -10.37
C GLY A 752 -2.20 24.46 -8.85
N PRO A 753 -1.83 25.50 -8.11
CA PRO A 753 -1.87 25.50 -6.65
C PRO A 753 -3.29 25.30 -6.06
N PRO A 754 -4.38 25.95 -6.53
CA PRO A 754 -5.73 25.64 -6.08
C PRO A 754 -6.17 24.20 -6.37
N ALA A 755 -5.82 23.65 -7.55
CA ALA A 755 -6.09 22.26 -7.90
C ALA A 755 -5.41 21.29 -6.93
N LEU A 756 -4.15 21.55 -6.56
CA LEU A 756 -3.44 20.75 -5.57
C LEU A 756 -4.15 20.77 -4.20
N THR A 757 -4.69 21.92 -3.77
CA THR A 757 -5.42 22.01 -2.50
C THR A 757 -6.75 21.24 -2.52
N LEU A 758 -7.40 21.15 -3.69
CA LEU A 758 -8.58 20.31 -3.90
C LEU A 758 -8.21 18.81 -3.83
N GLY A 759 -7.02 18.43 -4.31
CA GLY A 759 -6.46 17.08 -4.17
C GLY A 759 -6.11 16.69 -2.72
N LEU A 760 -6.07 17.66 -1.80
CA LEU A 760 -5.75 17.49 -0.39
C LEU A 760 -6.92 17.82 0.55
N GLU A 761 -8.15 17.85 0.02
CA GLU A 761 -9.34 18.18 0.81
C GLU A 761 -9.50 17.23 2.00
N PRO A 762 -9.81 17.77 3.21
CA PRO A 762 -10.04 16.94 4.39
C PRO A 762 -11.22 15.98 4.19
N ASN A 763 -11.20 14.84 4.91
CA ASN A 763 -12.31 13.90 4.89
C ASN A 763 -13.54 14.46 5.59
N TYR A 764 -14.68 14.33 4.96
CA TYR A 764 -16.01 14.63 5.52
C TYR A 764 -16.76 13.31 5.67
N SER A 765 -17.29 13.06 6.84
CA SER A 765 -17.72 11.79 7.45
C SER A 765 -18.73 10.88 6.71
N ASP A 766 -19.11 11.14 5.46
CA ASP A 766 -20.16 10.39 4.75
C ASP A 766 -19.67 9.33 3.77
N LEU A 767 -18.35 9.17 3.63
CA LEU A 767 -17.79 8.29 2.59
C LEU A 767 -18.07 6.80 2.87
N MET A 768 -18.14 6.42 4.14
CA MET A 768 -18.40 5.03 4.56
C MET A 768 -19.89 4.66 4.58
N ASN A 769 -20.78 5.59 4.25
CA ASN A 769 -22.21 5.33 4.04
C ASN A 769 -22.57 5.15 2.56
N ARG A 770 -21.57 5.14 1.67
CA ARG A 770 -21.75 5.01 0.22
C ARG A 770 -21.25 3.67 -0.28
N LYS A 771 -21.87 3.14 -1.34
CA LYS A 771 -21.41 1.92 -2.00
C LYS A 771 -20.05 2.13 -2.66
N PRO A 772 -19.23 1.08 -2.78
CA PRO A 772 -17.94 1.15 -3.49
C PRO A 772 -18.11 1.57 -4.96
N THR A 773 -17.11 2.26 -5.49
CA THR A 773 -17.02 2.58 -6.92
C THR A 773 -16.79 1.31 -7.74
N ALA A 774 -17.58 1.09 -8.78
CA ALA A 774 -17.43 -0.10 -9.64
C ALA A 774 -16.09 -0.13 -10.37
N ARG A 775 -15.53 -1.32 -10.59
CA ARG A 775 -14.22 -1.54 -11.23
C ARG A 775 -14.04 -0.83 -12.57
N GLY A 776 -15.08 -0.75 -13.37
CA GLY A 776 -15.08 -0.14 -14.72
C GLY A 776 -15.57 1.30 -14.75
N GLU A 777 -15.90 1.94 -13.64
CA GLU A 777 -16.48 3.27 -13.61
C GLU A 777 -15.51 4.32 -14.17
N ASN A 778 -16.03 5.20 -15.01
CA ASN A 778 -15.27 6.33 -15.54
C ASN A 778 -15.04 7.37 -14.44
N ILE A 779 -13.84 7.95 -14.41
CA ILE A 779 -13.49 9.02 -13.44
C ILE A 779 -14.46 10.20 -13.58
N ILE A 780 -14.79 10.55 -14.83
CA ILE A 780 -15.77 11.60 -15.14
C ILE A 780 -17.17 10.99 -15.17
N SER A 781 -17.93 11.17 -14.10
CA SER A 781 -19.33 10.77 -14.05
C SER A 781 -20.20 11.69 -14.93
N LYS A 782 -21.40 11.20 -15.32
CA LYS A 782 -22.36 12.03 -16.09
C LYS A 782 -22.70 13.34 -15.38
N ASN A 783 -22.88 13.30 -14.06
CA ASN A 783 -23.15 14.51 -13.26
C ASN A 783 -21.97 15.49 -13.28
N MET A 784 -20.75 14.97 -13.21
CA MET A 784 -19.53 15.76 -13.25
C MET A 784 -19.36 16.41 -14.63
N PHE A 785 -19.59 15.65 -15.71
CA PHE A 785 -19.57 16.17 -17.08
C PHE A 785 -20.60 17.31 -17.28
N THR A 786 -21.82 17.12 -16.77
CA THR A 786 -22.88 18.14 -16.84
C THR A 786 -22.47 19.40 -16.07
N ARG A 787 -21.88 19.28 -14.90
CA ARG A 787 -21.40 20.44 -14.11
C ARG A 787 -20.28 21.19 -14.80
N ILE A 788 -19.27 20.47 -15.32
CA ILE A 788 -18.16 21.05 -16.10
C ILE A 788 -18.72 21.84 -17.28
N GLY A 789 -19.65 21.22 -18.02
CA GLY A 789 -20.30 21.85 -19.18
C GLY A 789 -21.10 23.10 -18.80
N LEU A 790 -21.99 22.98 -17.83
CA LEU A 790 -22.83 24.11 -17.40
C LEU A 790 -22.00 25.30 -16.87
N THR A 791 -21.01 25.02 -16.00
CA THR A 791 -20.17 26.07 -15.43
C THR A 791 -19.27 26.68 -16.49
N GLY A 792 -18.62 25.86 -17.33
CA GLY A 792 -17.74 26.34 -18.40
C GLY A 792 -18.49 27.19 -19.43
N VAL A 793 -19.69 26.76 -19.87
CA VAL A 793 -20.54 27.53 -20.77
C VAL A 793 -21.04 28.82 -20.13
N TYR A 794 -21.47 28.78 -18.85
CA TYR A 794 -21.89 29.98 -18.13
C TYR A 794 -20.80 31.05 -18.07
N VAL A 795 -19.60 30.65 -17.62
CA VAL A 795 -18.44 31.55 -17.56
C VAL A 795 -18.13 32.12 -18.96
N SER A 796 -18.17 31.29 -19.99
CA SER A 796 -17.90 31.72 -21.36
C SER A 796 -18.95 32.70 -21.87
N ILE A 797 -20.23 32.47 -21.58
CA ILE A 797 -21.32 33.41 -22.00
C ILE A 797 -21.12 34.78 -21.34
N VAL A 798 -20.91 34.83 -20.03
CA VAL A 798 -20.70 36.10 -19.32
C VAL A 798 -19.44 36.82 -19.83
N PHE A 799 -18.37 36.06 -20.07
CA PHE A 799 -17.13 36.59 -20.63
C PHE A 799 -17.34 37.19 -22.02
N LEU A 800 -17.98 36.46 -22.93
CA LEU A 800 -18.28 36.93 -24.31
C LEU A 800 -19.24 38.11 -24.34
N CYS A 801 -20.24 38.12 -23.44
CA CYS A 801 -21.14 39.26 -23.26
C CYS A 801 -20.37 40.50 -22.80
N GLN A 802 -19.45 40.36 -21.83
CA GLN A 802 -18.60 41.48 -21.42
C GLN A 802 -17.74 41.96 -22.59
N TYR A 803 -17.15 41.04 -23.35
CA TYR A 803 -16.29 41.38 -24.47
C TYR A 803 -17.07 42.12 -25.58
N LYS A 804 -18.30 41.69 -25.90
CA LYS A 804 -19.13 42.27 -26.98
C LYS A 804 -19.89 43.52 -26.59
N PHE A 805 -20.46 43.54 -25.36
CA PHE A 805 -21.38 44.59 -24.94
C PHE A 805 -20.83 45.53 -23.88
N ASN A 806 -19.64 45.25 -23.33
CA ASN A 806 -18.98 46.04 -22.30
C ASN A 806 -19.92 46.46 -21.14
N PHE A 807 -20.72 45.55 -20.62
CA PHE A 807 -21.74 45.85 -19.63
C PHE A 807 -21.19 46.26 -18.25
N LEU A 808 -19.89 45.90 -17.95
CA LEU A 808 -19.21 46.41 -16.75
C LEU A 808 -18.69 47.82 -16.89
N GLY A 809 -18.63 48.36 -18.11
CA GLY A 809 -18.21 49.74 -18.38
C GLY A 809 -16.72 49.92 -18.30
N ALA A 810 -15.93 49.02 -18.89
CA ALA A 810 -14.46 49.14 -19.03
C ALA A 810 -14.12 50.35 -19.92
N ALA A 811 -13.12 51.12 -19.54
CA ALA A 811 -12.59 52.22 -20.34
C ALA A 811 -11.87 51.69 -21.59
N GLU A 812 -11.67 52.62 -22.56
CA GLU A 812 -10.90 52.29 -23.76
C GLU A 812 -9.46 51.92 -23.36
N GLY A 813 -9.01 50.74 -23.77
CA GLY A 813 -7.75 50.14 -23.34
C GLY A 813 -7.76 49.22 -22.11
N GLU A 814 -8.79 49.29 -21.24
CA GLU A 814 -8.93 48.41 -20.08
C GLU A 814 -9.55 47.04 -20.42
N MET A 815 -10.21 46.91 -21.56
CA MET A 815 -11.02 45.74 -21.89
C MET A 815 -10.25 44.41 -21.74
N ARG A 816 -9.02 44.29 -22.26
CA ARG A 816 -8.20 43.07 -22.13
C ARG A 816 -7.91 42.76 -20.67
N THR A 817 -7.59 43.75 -19.86
CA THR A 817 -7.31 43.60 -18.42
C THR A 817 -8.56 43.16 -17.68
N VAL A 818 -9.73 43.75 -18.01
CA VAL A 818 -11.02 43.39 -17.42
C VAL A 818 -11.37 41.94 -17.75
N LEU A 819 -11.22 41.50 -19.01
CA LEU A 819 -11.49 40.14 -19.45
C LEU A 819 -10.56 39.13 -18.78
N PHE A 820 -9.26 39.42 -18.75
CA PHE A 820 -8.29 38.54 -18.08
C PHE A 820 -8.59 38.38 -16.59
N THR A 821 -8.82 39.51 -15.90
CA THR A 821 -9.14 39.50 -14.46
C THR A 821 -10.49 38.84 -14.16
N LEU A 822 -11.50 39.09 -14.99
CA LEU A 822 -12.82 38.46 -14.87
C LEU A 822 -12.71 36.92 -14.97
N PHE A 823 -11.94 36.43 -15.95
CA PHE A 823 -11.72 35.01 -16.13
C PHE A 823 -11.03 34.38 -14.93
N VAL A 824 -9.94 34.99 -14.45
CA VAL A 824 -9.17 34.49 -13.27
C VAL A 824 -10.07 34.45 -12.04
N LEU A 825 -10.84 35.51 -11.77
CA LEU A 825 -11.72 35.56 -10.61
C LEU A 825 -12.86 34.52 -10.69
N PHE A 826 -13.44 34.30 -11.85
CA PHE A 826 -14.43 33.25 -12.05
C PHE A 826 -13.87 31.88 -11.67
N GLN A 827 -12.65 31.58 -12.07
CA GLN A 827 -12.05 30.29 -11.79
C GLN A 827 -11.66 30.17 -10.30
N LEU A 828 -11.17 31.23 -9.65
CA LEU A 828 -10.91 31.20 -8.22
C LEU A 828 -12.20 30.95 -7.41
N PHE A 829 -13.32 31.57 -7.80
CA PHE A 829 -14.63 31.27 -7.17
C PHE A 829 -15.14 29.88 -7.53
N ASN A 830 -14.90 29.40 -8.75
CA ASN A 830 -15.27 28.05 -9.16
C ASN A 830 -14.49 26.97 -8.40
N ALA A 831 -13.26 27.24 -7.97
CA ALA A 831 -12.52 26.32 -7.11
C ALA A 831 -13.30 25.97 -5.84
N PHE A 832 -14.03 26.93 -5.23
CA PHE A 832 -14.91 26.66 -4.10
C PHE A 832 -16.11 25.77 -4.47
N ASN A 833 -16.67 25.93 -5.68
CA ASN A 833 -17.73 25.06 -6.17
C ASN A 833 -17.29 23.61 -6.34
N CYS A 834 -16.04 23.40 -6.78
CA CYS A 834 -15.48 22.07 -7.01
C CYS A 834 -15.14 21.31 -5.74
N ARG A 835 -15.09 21.97 -4.55
CA ARG A 835 -14.96 21.30 -3.25
C ARG A 835 -16.12 20.37 -2.95
N GLU A 836 -17.32 20.73 -3.40
CA GLU A 836 -18.54 19.97 -3.10
C GLU A 836 -19.16 19.44 -4.41
N LEU A 837 -18.89 18.17 -4.70
CA LEU A 837 -19.38 17.49 -5.94
C LEU A 837 -20.82 17.01 -5.80
N HIS A 838 -21.35 16.92 -4.59
CA HIS A 838 -22.70 16.45 -4.30
C HIS A 838 -23.68 17.61 -4.11
N SER A 839 -24.81 17.34 -3.50
CA SER A 839 -25.88 18.32 -3.31
C SER A 839 -25.72 19.22 -2.09
N GLU A 840 -24.67 19.03 -1.26
CA GLU A 840 -24.46 19.87 -0.08
C GLU A 840 -24.02 21.29 -0.44
N SER A 841 -24.32 22.26 0.46
CA SER A 841 -23.87 23.64 0.27
C SER A 841 -22.38 23.79 0.56
N ILE A 842 -21.69 24.57 -0.27
CA ILE A 842 -20.27 24.91 -0.07
C ILE A 842 -20.01 25.63 1.26
N PHE A 843 -20.99 26.36 1.78
CA PHE A 843 -20.86 27.13 3.01
C PHE A 843 -20.74 26.25 4.26
N LYS A 844 -21.22 24.99 4.20
CA LYS A 844 -21.18 24.06 5.36
C LYS A 844 -19.73 23.75 5.82
N HIS A 845 -18.78 23.73 4.88
CA HIS A 845 -17.38 23.35 5.16
C HIS A 845 -16.36 24.38 4.68
N LEU A 846 -16.79 25.63 4.41
CA LEU A 846 -15.96 26.67 3.79
C LEU A 846 -14.59 26.86 4.49
N PHE A 847 -14.57 26.92 5.82
CA PHE A 847 -13.36 27.21 6.61
C PHE A 847 -12.56 25.95 7.01
N LYS A 848 -13.00 24.75 6.68
CA LYS A 848 -12.30 23.51 7.07
C LYS A 848 -10.97 23.31 6.32
N ASN A 849 -10.87 23.71 5.06
CA ASN A 849 -9.61 23.67 4.29
C ASN A 849 -8.91 25.03 4.35
N LYS A 850 -8.13 25.25 5.41
CA LYS A 850 -7.35 26.48 5.61
C LYS A 850 -6.28 26.68 4.52
N LEU A 851 -5.70 25.58 4.01
CA LEU A 851 -4.68 25.64 2.96
C LEU A 851 -5.27 26.21 1.67
N MET A 852 -6.48 25.78 1.30
CA MET A 852 -7.16 26.29 0.11
C MET A 852 -7.46 27.80 0.26
N LEU A 853 -7.98 28.24 1.41
CA LEU A 853 -8.24 29.65 1.66
C LEU A 853 -6.96 30.50 1.53
N LEU A 854 -5.86 30.01 2.09
CA LEU A 854 -4.55 30.65 1.98
C LEU A 854 -4.09 30.76 0.52
N ILE A 855 -4.11 29.63 -0.22
CA ILE A 855 -3.63 29.58 -1.61
C ILE A 855 -4.49 30.44 -2.52
N VAL A 856 -5.82 30.34 -2.43
CA VAL A 856 -6.73 31.19 -3.23
C VAL A 856 -6.52 32.66 -2.89
N GLY A 857 -6.36 33.01 -1.60
CA GLY A 857 -6.06 34.38 -1.16
C GLY A 857 -4.70 34.87 -1.70
N CYS A 858 -3.66 34.05 -1.67
CA CYS A 858 -2.35 34.38 -2.25
C CYS A 858 -2.44 34.59 -3.77
N THR A 859 -3.15 33.69 -4.47
CA THR A 859 -3.34 33.80 -5.93
C THR A 859 -4.11 35.08 -6.28
N PHE A 860 -5.14 35.42 -5.52
CA PHE A 860 -5.89 36.68 -5.69
C PHE A 860 -4.98 37.91 -5.45
N ALA A 861 -4.18 37.90 -4.37
CA ALA A 861 -3.23 38.98 -4.10
C ALA A 861 -2.19 39.11 -5.22
N LEU A 862 -1.66 38.02 -5.74
CA LEU A 862 -0.76 38.02 -6.88
C LEU A 862 -1.43 38.58 -8.12
N GLN A 863 -2.70 38.26 -8.36
CA GLN A 863 -3.47 38.81 -9.48
C GLN A 863 -3.57 40.36 -9.37
N ILE A 864 -3.84 40.87 -8.18
CA ILE A 864 -3.85 42.34 -7.95
C ILE A 864 -2.48 42.94 -8.26
N LEU A 865 -1.41 42.34 -7.74
CA LEU A 865 -0.03 42.83 -7.96
C LEU A 865 0.32 42.87 -9.46
N ILE A 866 -0.05 41.84 -10.21
CA ILE A 866 0.20 41.79 -11.65
C ILE A 866 -0.55 42.90 -12.39
N ILE A 867 -1.83 43.05 -12.11
CA ILE A 867 -2.65 44.07 -12.78
C ILE A 867 -2.18 45.48 -12.46
N GLN A 868 -1.76 45.74 -11.21
CA GLN A 868 -1.39 47.10 -10.80
C GLN A 868 0.06 47.48 -11.13
N PHE A 869 0.99 46.49 -11.14
CA PHE A 869 2.43 46.80 -11.19
C PHE A 869 3.19 46.14 -12.34
N ALA A 870 2.68 45.06 -12.92
CA ALA A 870 3.36 44.30 -13.97
C ALA A 870 2.75 44.47 -15.36
N GLY A 871 2.05 45.58 -15.60
CA GLY A 871 1.31 45.84 -16.82
C GLY A 871 2.12 45.72 -18.11
N ALA A 872 3.36 46.19 -18.08
CA ALA A 872 4.26 46.09 -19.23
C ALA A 872 4.55 44.67 -19.69
N PHE A 873 4.60 43.72 -18.75
CA PHE A 873 4.83 42.30 -19.06
C PHE A 873 3.58 41.57 -19.52
N PHE A 874 2.45 41.79 -18.83
CA PHE A 874 1.21 41.06 -19.07
C PHE A 874 0.27 41.71 -20.09
N GLY A 875 0.66 42.89 -20.64
CA GLY A 875 -0.21 43.68 -21.50
C GLY A 875 -1.47 44.16 -20.79
N THR A 876 -1.34 44.49 -19.46
CA THR A 876 -2.45 44.93 -18.63
C THR A 876 -2.30 46.38 -18.21
N VAL A 877 -3.41 47.03 -17.86
CA VAL A 877 -3.46 48.39 -17.31
C VAL A 877 -4.03 48.35 -15.88
N PRO A 878 -3.57 49.25 -14.98
CA PRO A 878 -4.09 49.30 -13.62
C PRO A 878 -5.61 49.57 -13.61
N LEU A 879 -6.35 48.80 -12.77
CA LEU A 879 -7.81 48.95 -12.63
C LEU A 879 -8.16 49.74 -11.35
N GLY A 880 -9.18 50.58 -11.48
CA GLY A 880 -9.75 51.30 -10.31
C GLY A 880 -10.51 50.38 -9.37
N ILE A 881 -10.68 50.82 -8.08
CA ILE A 881 -11.38 50.05 -7.05
C ILE A 881 -12.84 49.71 -7.46
N GLU A 882 -13.52 50.62 -8.13
CA GLU A 882 -14.90 50.38 -8.63
C GLU A 882 -14.94 49.19 -9.60
N MET A 883 -13.98 49.10 -10.54
CA MET A 883 -13.91 47.99 -11.48
C MET A 883 -13.59 46.67 -10.76
N TRP A 884 -12.69 46.67 -9.77
CA TRP A 884 -12.42 45.51 -8.94
C TRP A 884 -13.68 45.01 -8.21
N LEU A 885 -14.49 45.90 -7.62
CA LEU A 885 -15.75 45.50 -6.96
C LEU A 885 -16.76 44.92 -7.94
N LYS A 886 -16.90 45.49 -9.16
CA LYS A 886 -17.77 44.95 -10.22
C LYS A 886 -17.31 43.56 -10.67
N LEU A 887 -16.02 43.37 -10.87
CA LEU A 887 -15.41 42.10 -11.27
C LEU A 887 -15.61 41.02 -10.18
N PHE A 888 -15.37 41.38 -8.91
CA PHE A 888 -15.58 40.48 -7.79
C PHE A 888 -17.04 40.08 -7.64
N GLY A 889 -17.97 41.04 -7.72
CA GLY A 889 -19.41 40.77 -7.64
C GLY A 889 -19.90 39.88 -8.79
N MET A 890 -19.44 40.14 -10.03
CA MET A 890 -19.79 39.34 -11.19
C MET A 890 -19.23 37.92 -11.08
N SER A 891 -17.98 37.78 -10.69
CA SER A 891 -17.36 36.46 -10.56
C SER A 891 -17.99 35.60 -9.45
N ALA A 892 -18.48 36.22 -8.37
CA ALA A 892 -19.18 35.53 -7.28
C ALA A 892 -20.50 34.87 -7.74
N THR A 893 -21.08 35.33 -8.86
CA THR A 893 -22.33 34.76 -9.44
C THR A 893 -22.19 33.28 -9.79
N VAL A 894 -20.99 32.78 -10.08
CA VAL A 894 -20.75 31.36 -10.33
C VAL A 894 -21.04 30.48 -9.10
N ILE A 895 -20.81 31.01 -7.91
CA ILE A 895 -21.18 30.34 -6.64
C ILE A 895 -22.71 30.35 -6.50
N VAL A 896 -23.34 31.50 -6.72
CA VAL A 896 -24.80 31.64 -6.60
C VAL A 896 -25.51 30.68 -7.56
N LEU A 897 -25.07 30.61 -8.80
CA LEU A 897 -25.60 29.66 -9.80
C LEU A 897 -25.48 28.22 -9.31
N SER A 898 -24.30 27.82 -8.82
CA SER A 898 -24.06 26.49 -8.31
C SER A 898 -24.97 26.14 -7.13
N GLU A 899 -25.13 27.05 -6.17
CA GLU A 899 -26.01 26.83 -5.01
C GLU A 899 -27.50 26.78 -5.39
N ILE A 900 -27.95 27.55 -6.37
CA ILE A 900 -29.31 27.47 -6.92
C ILE A 900 -29.53 26.08 -7.54
N ILE A 901 -28.61 25.60 -8.38
CA ILE A 901 -28.71 24.26 -9.00
C ILE A 901 -28.77 23.18 -7.93
N LYS A 902 -27.92 23.26 -6.90
CA LYS A 902 -27.92 22.31 -5.78
C LYS A 902 -29.22 22.36 -4.96
N LEU A 903 -29.79 23.56 -4.79
CA LEU A 903 -31.07 23.73 -4.12
C LEU A 903 -32.20 23.02 -4.89
N PHE A 904 -32.26 23.20 -6.20
CA PHE A 904 -33.23 22.49 -7.05
C PHE A 904 -33.05 20.97 -6.95
N ILE A 905 -31.82 20.46 -7.06
CA ILE A 905 -31.53 19.02 -6.92
C ILE A 905 -32.03 18.49 -5.57
N ARG A 906 -31.78 19.22 -4.47
CA ARG A 906 -32.26 18.86 -3.12
C ARG A 906 -33.78 18.80 -3.01
N LEU A 907 -34.47 19.77 -3.59
CA LEU A 907 -35.93 19.84 -3.58
C LEU A 907 -36.59 18.70 -4.38
N PHE A 908 -36.02 18.38 -5.57
CA PHE A 908 -36.53 17.29 -6.40
C PHE A 908 -36.17 15.89 -5.87
N SER A 909 -35.01 15.74 -5.22
CA SER A 909 -34.59 14.48 -4.58
C SER A 909 -35.48 14.12 -3.38
N LYS A 910 -35.87 15.08 -2.54
CA LYS A 910 -36.82 14.84 -1.43
C LYS A 910 -38.20 14.34 -1.90
N LYS A 911 -38.63 14.80 -3.08
CA LYS A 911 -39.92 14.40 -3.65
C LYS A 911 -39.95 12.97 -4.22
N LYS A 912 -38.78 12.35 -4.44
CA LYS A 912 -38.63 10.99 -4.99
C LYS A 912 -38.48 9.94 -3.89
N ASN A 913 -38.16 10.36 -2.66
CA ASN A 913 -38.00 9.53 -1.47
C ASN A 913 -39.18 9.66 -0.47
N ALA A 914 -40.14 10.53 -0.74
CA ALA A 914 -41.47 10.62 -0.10
C ALA A 914 -42.51 9.97 -1.02
#